data_d9415ceb32f957b5694fa672e3bf697a
#
_entry.id   d9415ceb32f957b5694fa672e3bf697a
#
_cell.length_a   1.000
_cell.length_b   1.000
_cell.length_c   1.000
_cell.angle_alpha   90.00
_cell.angle_beta   90.00
_cell.angle_gamma   90.00
#
_symmetry.space_group_name_H-M   'P 1'
#
loop_
_entity.id
_entity.type
_entity.pdbx_description
1 polymer ?
#
loop_
_entity_poly.entity_id
_entity_poly.type
_entity_poly.pdbx_seq_one_letter_code
_entity_poly.pdbx_strand_id
1 'polypeptide(L)'
;MNRNRKKKNRKKETGAVVSLLLASSLAFGGCGTAVTSSSSVNAESARTESTGETSADNADTTSESTDSENAMESASDINFDLELTESTIDTEFTDREKSGSYKASEAVKITLNKTTATVSGSGAKADGSTITITEEGVYVVSGTLEDGQIIVDASDSDKVQIVLDGVHINCETNAAIYVREADKVFITLAENSSNTLGDGNEYTQIDDNTVDSVIFSKSDLVCNGTGSLTIEADYKHGIVSKDDLVITGGTYKIAAADNGITAKDQIKILNGSFDIDAANSAVKAKNTDDAELGNIYIAGGIFTIEAEQDGFHATGSIVVDDGTITVNSGDDGFHADLDTVIHGGTILVEKSYEGLEGKRVVVNGGDITVNASDDGANAAGSGDDDSNAASSNDDSSAVVNSGDDSSISGTADGKEPPQMPPDTENGSDMQPSQDFDPENAPSGGNAPQDFDPGNAPSDGDARQMMQGGPGGGGNSELYIKITGGTLTVSADGDGLDSNGGLLVTGGTTIVYGPTSDGDSALDYDGSAIVTGGTLAAIGSAGMTESFDEASTQPVITYYCTETQSADTTITLTDSDGSALFTVTPEKAYASIVLTCPEMKLDATYTLAAGTDNEEITLTDIITTAGTRSVKTMSDPEGGKMPNNSDNKGTPPSKPSDTAE
;
A
#
# COMPACT_ATOMS: atom_id res chain seq x y z
N MET A 1 -0.71 -17.59 -34.85
CA MET A 1 -1.38 -18.87 -34.53
C MET A 1 -2.28 -18.59 -33.34
N ASN A 2 -3.60 -18.63 -33.56
CA ASN A 2 -4.58 -18.37 -32.50
C ASN A 2 -4.58 -19.53 -31.49
N ARG A 3 -4.04 -19.31 -30.31
CA ARG A 3 -4.25 -20.21 -29.17
C ARG A 3 -5.49 -19.75 -28.42
N ASN A 4 -6.59 -20.50 -28.57
CA ASN A 4 -7.77 -20.38 -27.74
C ASN A 4 -7.41 -20.74 -26.29
N ARG A 5 -7.27 -19.74 -25.42
CA ARG A 5 -7.31 -19.95 -23.98
C ARG A 5 -8.68 -20.53 -23.62
N LYS A 6 -8.72 -21.77 -23.21
CA LYS A 6 -9.91 -22.37 -22.58
C LYS A 6 -10.07 -21.72 -21.20
N LYS A 7 -11.04 -20.83 -21.05
CA LYS A 7 -11.51 -20.41 -19.72
C LYS A 7 -11.91 -21.67 -18.96
N LYS A 8 -11.19 -22.00 -17.89
CA LYS A 8 -11.60 -22.99 -16.90
C LYS A 8 -12.83 -22.42 -16.20
N ASN A 9 -14.03 -22.87 -16.56
CA ASN A 9 -15.24 -22.60 -15.79
C ASN A 9 -15.09 -23.29 -14.43
N ARG A 10 -14.70 -22.55 -13.40
CA ARG A 10 -14.86 -22.98 -12.02
C ARG A 10 -16.36 -23.01 -11.71
N LYS A 11 -16.94 -24.21 -11.59
CA LYS A 11 -18.27 -24.39 -11.04
C LYS A 11 -18.21 -24.06 -9.55
N LYS A 12 -18.91 -22.99 -9.15
CA LYS A 12 -19.23 -22.76 -7.73
C LYS A 12 -20.15 -23.91 -7.27
N GLU A 13 -19.62 -24.81 -6.48
CA GLU A 13 -20.44 -25.72 -5.66
C GLU A 13 -20.66 -25.01 -4.32
N THR A 14 -21.87 -24.51 -4.12
CA THR A 14 -22.35 -23.98 -2.85
C THR A 14 -22.44 -25.12 -1.83
N GLY A 15 -21.39 -25.34 -1.07
CA GLY A 15 -21.38 -26.19 0.10
C GLY A 15 -21.70 -25.35 1.33
N ALA A 16 -22.87 -25.59 1.95
CA ALA A 16 -23.21 -25.00 3.24
C ALA A 16 -22.28 -25.58 4.32
N VAL A 17 -21.37 -24.77 4.83
CA VAL A 17 -20.53 -25.14 5.96
C VAL A 17 -21.24 -24.74 7.27
N VAL A 18 -21.63 -25.76 8.01
CA VAL A 18 -22.13 -25.63 9.38
C VAL A 18 -20.90 -25.42 10.28
N SER A 19 -20.73 -24.20 10.78
CA SER A 19 -19.68 -23.86 11.75
C SER A 19 -19.97 -24.51 13.10
N LEU A 20 -19.13 -25.48 13.49
CA LEU A 20 -19.12 -26.06 14.81
C LEU A 20 -18.04 -25.34 15.66
N LEU A 21 -18.45 -24.40 16.50
CA LEU A 21 -17.60 -23.76 17.48
C LEU A 21 -17.16 -24.74 18.55
N LEU A 22 -15.88 -25.11 18.58
CA LEU A 22 -15.25 -25.82 19.70
C LEU A 22 -14.48 -24.79 20.54
N ALA A 23 -15.07 -24.41 21.67
CA ALA A 23 -14.39 -23.61 22.68
C ALA A 23 -13.50 -24.53 23.54
N SER A 24 -12.18 -24.36 23.47
CA SER A 24 -11.23 -24.97 24.41
C SER A 24 -10.89 -23.98 25.51
N SER A 25 -11.49 -24.17 26.68
CA SER A 25 -11.18 -23.45 27.91
C SER A 25 -9.99 -24.09 28.62
N LEU A 26 -8.91 -23.35 28.83
CA LEU A 26 -7.85 -23.67 29.79
C LEU A 26 -8.20 -23.09 31.15
N ALA A 27 -8.37 -23.97 32.11
CA ALA A 27 -8.64 -23.64 33.51
C ALA A 27 -7.33 -23.35 34.25
N PHE A 28 -7.26 -22.22 34.96
CA PHE A 28 -6.42 -22.05 36.13
C PHE A 28 -7.28 -21.89 37.36
N GLY A 29 -7.05 -22.75 38.32
CA GLY A 29 -7.80 -22.84 39.58
C GLY A 29 -7.42 -21.75 40.58
N GLY A 30 -8.43 -21.31 41.32
CA GLY A 30 -8.30 -20.49 42.52
C GLY A 30 -9.55 -20.60 43.37
N CYS A 31 -9.37 -21.13 44.54
CA CYS A 31 -10.33 -21.51 45.57
C CYS A 31 -11.10 -20.32 46.20
N GLY A 32 -12.40 -20.47 46.48
CA GLY A 32 -13.06 -19.61 47.47
C GLY A 32 -14.58 -19.51 47.42
N THR A 33 -15.25 -20.42 48.12
CA THR A 33 -16.54 -20.33 48.87
C THR A 33 -17.83 -19.86 48.20
N ALA A 34 -18.79 -20.77 48.25
CA ALA A 34 -20.19 -20.68 47.86
C ALA A 34 -21.05 -19.81 48.79
N VAL A 35 -22.07 -19.16 48.24
CA VAL A 35 -23.39 -19.02 48.88
C VAL A 35 -24.49 -19.11 47.80
N THR A 36 -25.43 -19.98 48.05
CA THR A 36 -26.65 -20.31 47.30
C THR A 36 -27.76 -19.29 47.50
N SER A 37 -28.53 -19.00 46.46
CA SER A 37 -30.00 -19.01 46.55
C SER A 37 -30.68 -18.91 45.19
N SER A 38 -31.64 -19.81 45.04
CA SER A 38 -32.53 -20.08 43.93
C SER A 38 -33.65 -19.05 43.76
N SER A 39 -34.12 -18.83 42.53
CA SER A 39 -35.54 -19.04 42.19
C SER A 39 -35.83 -18.78 40.71
N SER A 40 -36.45 -19.78 40.12
CA SER A 40 -37.10 -19.84 38.80
C SER A 40 -38.41 -19.04 38.79
N VAL A 41 -38.85 -18.52 37.63
CA VAL A 41 -40.24 -18.65 37.14
C VAL A 41 -40.30 -18.42 35.63
N ASN A 42 -40.98 -19.34 34.96
CA ASN A 42 -41.45 -19.33 33.57
C ASN A 42 -42.66 -18.42 33.35
N ALA A 43 -42.90 -17.99 32.09
CA ALA A 43 -44.14 -18.08 31.30
C ALA A 43 -44.02 -17.18 30.09
N GLU A 44 -43.98 -17.65 28.90
CA GLU A 44 -45.00 -18.15 27.95
C GLU A 44 -45.97 -17.10 27.36
N SER A 45 -45.77 -16.90 26.04
CA SER A 45 -46.75 -16.80 24.96
C SER A 45 -47.93 -15.83 25.00
N ALA A 46 -48.06 -15.00 23.94
CA ALA A 46 -49.27 -15.00 23.08
C ALA A 46 -49.12 -14.09 21.85
N ARG A 47 -49.38 -14.71 20.72
CA ARG A 47 -49.65 -14.17 19.40
C ARG A 47 -51.02 -13.51 19.32
N THR A 48 -51.20 -12.42 18.60
CA THR A 48 -52.47 -12.11 17.90
C THR A 48 -52.23 -11.32 16.65
N GLU A 49 -52.63 -11.90 15.53
CA GLU A 49 -52.87 -11.25 14.22
C GLU A 49 -54.20 -10.50 14.28
N SER A 50 -54.30 -9.38 13.56
CA SER A 50 -55.61 -8.94 12.99
C SER A 50 -55.36 -8.06 11.76
N THR A 51 -55.96 -8.53 10.68
CA THR A 51 -56.19 -7.96 9.36
C THR A 51 -57.24 -6.88 9.38
N GLY A 52 -57.21 -5.97 8.39
CA GLY A 52 -58.37 -5.15 8.07
C GLY A 52 -58.11 -4.03 7.08
N GLU A 53 -58.60 -4.24 5.90
CA GLU A 53 -58.59 -3.42 4.70
C GLU A 53 -59.43 -2.12 4.78
N THR A 54 -59.14 -1.25 3.84
CA THR A 54 -59.90 -0.58 2.78
C THR A 54 -60.14 0.92 2.86
N SER A 55 -59.71 1.50 1.78
CA SER A 55 -60.30 2.40 0.75
C SER A 55 -60.56 3.88 1.04
N ALA A 56 -59.90 4.62 0.22
CA ALA A 56 -60.37 5.51 -0.89
C ALA A 56 -61.08 6.82 -0.54
N ASP A 57 -60.62 7.82 -1.13
CA ASP A 57 -61.13 8.80 -2.08
C ASP A 57 -61.11 10.29 -1.70
N ASN A 58 -60.58 11.00 -2.66
CA ASN A 58 -60.95 12.26 -3.32
C ASN A 58 -60.57 13.65 -2.79
N ALA A 59 -59.72 14.18 -3.63
CA ALA A 59 -59.90 15.41 -4.49
C ALA A 59 -59.80 16.81 -3.85
N ASP A 60 -58.81 17.50 -4.41
CA ASP A 60 -58.89 18.78 -5.14
C ASP A 60 -58.75 20.08 -4.34
N THR A 61 -57.81 20.85 -4.78
CA THR A 61 -57.74 22.22 -5.28
C THR A 61 -56.54 23.02 -4.76
N THR A 62 -55.64 23.24 -5.72
CA THR A 62 -54.85 24.45 -6.07
C THR A 62 -54.63 25.56 -5.03
N SER A 63 -53.37 25.89 -4.83
CA SER A 63 -52.85 27.26 -5.04
C SER A 63 -51.31 27.25 -5.15
N GLU A 64 -50.81 27.81 -6.24
CA GLU A 64 -49.43 28.12 -6.51
C GLU A 64 -48.85 29.09 -5.46
N SER A 65 -47.72 28.74 -4.88
CA SER A 65 -46.76 29.71 -4.41
C SER A 65 -45.37 29.21 -4.80
N THR A 66 -44.74 29.91 -5.70
CA THR A 66 -43.34 29.76 -6.09
C THR A 66 -42.47 30.23 -4.94
N ASP A 67 -41.95 29.30 -4.19
CA ASP A 67 -40.71 29.47 -3.40
C ASP A 67 -39.65 28.57 -4.00
N SER A 68 -38.63 29.22 -4.52
CA SER A 68 -37.39 28.57 -4.93
C SER A 68 -36.68 28.07 -3.67
N GLU A 69 -36.97 26.84 -3.33
CA GLU A 69 -36.07 26.08 -2.46
C GLU A 69 -34.81 25.75 -3.28
N ASN A 70 -33.69 26.38 -2.93
CA ASN A 70 -32.37 25.88 -3.21
C ASN A 70 -32.32 24.51 -2.58
N ALA A 71 -32.37 23.48 -3.38
CA ALA A 71 -31.95 22.16 -2.96
C ALA A 71 -30.44 22.28 -2.66
N MET A 72 -30.07 22.30 -1.37
CA MET A 72 -28.76 21.87 -0.97
C MET A 72 -28.60 20.43 -1.48
N GLU A 73 -27.76 20.24 -2.48
CA GLU A 73 -27.25 18.89 -2.77
C GLU A 73 -26.68 18.34 -1.47
N SER A 74 -27.30 17.29 -0.97
CA SER A 74 -26.79 16.53 0.17
C SER A 74 -25.39 16.05 -0.17
N ALA A 75 -24.46 16.17 0.79
CA ALA A 75 -23.20 15.48 0.78
C ALA A 75 -23.44 14.01 0.35
N SER A 76 -22.68 13.51 -0.60
CA SER A 76 -22.80 12.15 -1.08
C SER A 76 -22.58 11.21 0.12
N ASP A 77 -23.62 10.43 0.48
CA ASP A 77 -23.50 9.46 1.56
C ASP A 77 -22.37 8.47 1.21
N ILE A 78 -21.28 8.49 1.97
CA ILE A 78 -20.18 7.52 1.83
C ILE A 78 -20.73 6.13 2.12
N ASN A 79 -20.45 5.18 1.25
CA ASN A 79 -20.88 3.80 1.43
C ASN A 79 -19.78 2.96 2.08
N PHE A 80 -19.69 2.99 3.40
CA PHE A 80 -18.72 2.18 4.17
C PHE A 80 -18.99 0.66 4.16
N ASP A 81 -20.06 0.20 3.50
CA ASP A 81 -20.42 -1.22 3.37
C ASP A 81 -20.17 -1.74 1.95
N LEU A 82 -19.35 -1.05 1.15
CA LEU A 82 -18.88 -1.57 -0.14
C LEU A 82 -18.16 -2.91 0.08
N GLU A 83 -18.45 -3.87 -0.79
CA GLU A 83 -17.76 -5.17 -0.75
C GLU A 83 -16.28 -4.95 -1.11
N LEU A 84 -15.41 -5.31 -0.18
CA LEU A 84 -13.96 -5.24 -0.38
C LEU A 84 -13.51 -6.31 -1.38
N THR A 85 -12.47 -6.01 -2.13
CA THR A 85 -11.89 -6.96 -3.10
C THR A 85 -11.26 -8.18 -2.42
N GLU A 86 -11.01 -8.15 -1.11
CA GLU A 86 -10.54 -9.30 -0.32
C GLU A 86 -11.44 -10.54 -0.50
N SER A 87 -12.75 -10.37 -0.75
CA SER A 87 -13.68 -11.47 -0.99
C SER A 87 -13.38 -12.26 -2.26
N THR A 88 -12.58 -11.72 -3.19
CA THR A 88 -12.17 -12.33 -4.45
C THR A 88 -10.77 -12.94 -4.41
N ILE A 89 -9.96 -12.61 -3.39
CA ILE A 89 -8.60 -13.10 -3.21
C ILE A 89 -8.63 -14.58 -2.81
N ASP A 90 -7.77 -15.40 -3.42
CA ASP A 90 -7.58 -16.79 -3.00
C ASP A 90 -6.72 -16.83 -1.72
N THR A 91 -7.33 -17.13 -0.59
CA THR A 91 -6.66 -17.25 0.72
C THR A 91 -6.36 -18.70 1.12
N GLU A 92 -6.74 -19.66 0.29
CA GLU A 92 -6.62 -21.10 0.61
C GLU A 92 -5.24 -21.63 0.22
N PHE A 93 -4.64 -22.40 1.10
CA PHE A 93 -3.39 -23.11 0.87
C PHE A 93 -3.65 -24.61 0.81
N THR A 94 -3.27 -25.25 -0.28
CA THR A 94 -3.41 -26.71 -0.44
C THR A 94 -2.45 -27.48 0.48
N ASP A 95 -2.78 -28.74 0.81
CA ASP A 95 -1.90 -29.60 1.63
C ASP A 95 -0.54 -29.82 0.98
N ARG A 96 -0.46 -29.81 -0.35
CA ARG A 96 0.82 -29.96 -1.06
C ARG A 96 1.68 -28.69 -1.00
N GLU A 97 1.09 -27.55 -1.06
CA GLU A 97 1.80 -26.27 -0.89
C GLU A 97 2.39 -26.13 0.51
N LYS A 98 1.63 -26.56 1.53
CA LYS A 98 2.08 -26.57 2.93
C LYS A 98 3.16 -27.62 3.23
N SER A 99 3.24 -28.66 2.41
CA SER A 99 4.10 -29.81 2.69
C SER A 99 5.40 -29.77 1.91
N GLY A 100 6.52 -29.53 2.61
CA GLY A 100 7.87 -29.75 2.08
C GLY A 100 8.31 -31.23 2.03
N SER A 101 7.39 -32.18 2.30
CA SER A 101 7.74 -33.59 2.37
C SER A 101 7.96 -34.23 0.99
N TYR A 102 8.92 -35.13 0.90
CA TYR A 102 9.22 -35.90 -0.28
C TYR A 102 9.80 -37.27 0.09
N LYS A 103 9.76 -38.23 -0.87
CA LYS A 103 10.34 -39.55 -0.68
C LYS A 103 11.74 -39.60 -1.28
N ALA A 104 12.75 -39.47 -0.45
CA ALA A 104 14.16 -39.43 -0.89
C ALA A 104 14.62 -40.66 -1.68
N SER A 105 13.94 -41.83 -1.51
CA SER A 105 14.23 -43.08 -2.28
C SER A 105 13.69 -43.04 -3.71
N GLU A 106 12.71 -42.16 -3.99
CA GLU A 106 12.10 -41.99 -5.31
C GLU A 106 12.61 -40.74 -6.04
N ALA A 107 13.38 -39.92 -5.35
CA ALA A 107 13.89 -38.67 -5.88
C ALA A 107 15.10 -38.89 -6.81
N VAL A 108 15.13 -38.12 -7.88
CA VAL A 108 16.31 -37.96 -8.75
C VAL A 108 17.32 -37.09 -8.00
N LYS A 109 18.58 -37.57 -7.92
CA LYS A 109 19.66 -36.80 -7.27
C LYS A 109 20.44 -36.02 -8.30
N ILE A 110 20.61 -34.74 -8.05
CA ILE A 110 21.44 -33.84 -8.83
C ILE A 110 22.59 -33.38 -7.91
N THR A 111 23.80 -33.71 -8.29
CA THR A 111 25.00 -33.30 -7.55
C THR A 111 25.77 -32.28 -8.35
N LEU A 112 25.95 -31.10 -7.76
CA LEU A 112 26.65 -29.98 -8.34
C LEU A 112 28.14 -30.06 -8.00
N ASN A 113 29.01 -29.83 -9.00
CA ASN A 113 30.46 -29.99 -8.87
C ASN A 113 31.18 -28.79 -9.50
N LYS A 114 30.95 -27.59 -8.97
CA LYS A 114 31.54 -26.31 -9.40
C LYS A 114 31.19 -25.90 -10.83
N THR A 115 31.73 -26.57 -11.84
CA THR A 115 31.54 -26.26 -13.27
C THR A 115 30.77 -27.33 -14.01
N THR A 116 30.29 -28.36 -13.31
CA THR A 116 29.53 -29.46 -13.90
C THR A 116 28.49 -29.97 -12.93
N ALA A 117 27.52 -30.71 -13.43
CA ALA A 117 26.58 -31.45 -12.59
C ALA A 117 26.46 -32.90 -13.01
N THR A 118 26.02 -33.75 -12.11
CA THR A 118 25.70 -35.16 -12.38
C THR A 118 24.27 -35.46 -11.96
N VAL A 119 23.52 -36.14 -12.81
CA VAL A 119 22.13 -36.55 -12.57
C VAL A 119 22.09 -38.06 -12.39
N SER A 120 21.40 -38.50 -11.33
CA SER A 120 21.23 -39.92 -11.01
C SER A 120 19.73 -40.28 -11.15
N GLY A 121 19.29 -40.68 -12.34
CA GLY A 121 17.90 -40.99 -12.64
C GLY A 121 17.47 -40.47 -14.00
N SER A 122 16.16 -40.52 -14.28
CA SER A 122 15.52 -39.94 -15.47
C SER A 122 14.83 -38.61 -15.15
N GLY A 123 14.36 -37.94 -16.20
CA GLY A 123 13.59 -36.72 -16.08
C GLY A 123 14.44 -35.42 -15.95
N ALA A 124 15.76 -35.56 -15.78
CA ALA A 124 16.68 -34.43 -15.87
C ALA A 124 17.98 -34.80 -16.60
N LYS A 125 18.64 -33.79 -17.16
CA LYS A 125 19.91 -33.93 -17.87
C LYS A 125 20.83 -32.77 -17.46
N ALA A 126 22.11 -33.09 -17.26
CA ALA A 126 23.17 -32.10 -17.12
C ALA A 126 23.98 -31.99 -18.41
N ASP A 127 24.26 -30.78 -18.83
CA ASP A 127 25.18 -30.42 -19.91
C ASP A 127 26.14 -29.33 -19.37
N GLY A 128 27.31 -29.77 -18.93
CA GLY A 128 28.22 -28.91 -18.17
C GLY A 128 27.59 -28.46 -16.84
N SER A 129 27.45 -27.16 -16.65
CA SER A 129 26.84 -26.51 -15.48
C SER A 129 25.35 -26.20 -15.67
N THR A 130 24.76 -26.50 -16.83
CA THR A 130 23.31 -26.34 -17.07
C THR A 130 22.59 -27.66 -16.81
N ILE A 131 21.60 -27.64 -15.93
CA ILE A 131 20.73 -28.77 -15.62
C ILE A 131 19.35 -28.47 -16.22
N THR A 132 18.82 -29.37 -17.07
CA THR A 132 17.44 -29.25 -17.58
C THR A 132 16.58 -30.36 -17.03
N ILE A 133 15.50 -30.00 -16.36
CA ILE A 133 14.45 -30.89 -15.84
C ILE A 133 13.30 -30.88 -16.84
N THR A 134 12.89 -32.07 -17.35
CA THR A 134 11.92 -32.20 -18.44
C THR A 134 10.71 -33.08 -18.12
N GLU A 135 10.65 -33.69 -16.94
CA GLU A 135 9.57 -34.56 -16.51
C GLU A 135 9.09 -34.22 -15.11
N GLU A 136 7.84 -34.54 -14.78
CA GLU A 136 7.34 -34.46 -13.41
C GLU A 136 8.20 -35.30 -12.46
N GLY A 137 8.34 -34.85 -11.21
CA GLY A 137 9.09 -35.60 -10.24
C GLY A 137 9.68 -34.77 -9.10
N VAL A 138 10.48 -35.45 -8.29
CA VAL A 138 11.22 -34.85 -7.18
C VAL A 138 12.72 -34.89 -7.49
N TYR A 139 13.37 -33.75 -7.45
CA TYR A 139 14.78 -33.56 -7.77
C TYR A 139 15.50 -32.98 -6.55
N VAL A 140 16.31 -33.80 -5.88
CA VAL A 140 17.12 -33.35 -4.75
C VAL A 140 18.46 -32.84 -5.27
N VAL A 141 18.71 -31.57 -5.05
CA VAL A 141 19.90 -30.85 -5.53
C VAL A 141 20.81 -30.55 -4.36
N SER A 142 22.09 -30.83 -4.52
CA SER A 142 23.11 -30.50 -3.51
C SER A 142 24.47 -30.18 -4.13
N GLY A 143 25.27 -29.37 -3.45
CA GLY A 143 26.64 -28.99 -3.86
C GLY A 143 26.69 -27.57 -4.44
N THR A 144 27.72 -27.31 -5.26
CA THR A 144 28.03 -25.96 -5.72
C THR A 144 28.14 -25.89 -7.24
N LEU A 145 27.54 -24.88 -7.86
CA LEU A 145 27.85 -24.35 -9.19
C LEU A 145 28.42 -22.94 -9.03
N GLU A 146 29.64 -22.74 -9.53
CA GLU A 146 30.29 -21.42 -9.52
C GLU A 146 29.73 -20.50 -10.64
N ASP A 147 29.28 -21.10 -11.74
CA ASP A 147 28.54 -20.46 -12.84
C ASP A 147 27.71 -21.52 -13.54
N GLY A 148 26.37 -21.45 -13.38
CA GLY A 148 25.46 -22.41 -13.97
C GLY A 148 24.05 -22.27 -13.45
N GLN A 149 23.11 -23.06 -13.99
CA GLN A 149 21.68 -22.87 -13.76
C GLN A 149 20.91 -24.19 -13.77
N ILE A 150 19.71 -24.14 -13.17
CA ILE A 150 18.68 -25.17 -13.29
C ILE A 150 17.55 -24.61 -14.14
N ILE A 151 17.25 -25.29 -15.24
CA ILE A 151 16.11 -24.97 -16.12
C ILE A 151 15.05 -26.03 -15.93
N VAL A 152 13.80 -25.63 -15.70
CA VAL A 152 12.63 -26.49 -15.76
C VAL A 152 11.93 -26.23 -17.09
N ASP A 153 11.85 -27.27 -17.93
CA ASP A 153 11.24 -27.24 -19.26
C ASP A 153 10.41 -28.54 -19.42
N ALA A 154 9.39 -28.66 -18.55
CA ALA A 154 8.52 -29.79 -18.43
C ALA A 154 7.20 -29.55 -19.18
N SER A 155 6.25 -30.50 -19.14
CA SER A 155 4.94 -30.27 -19.73
C SER A 155 4.12 -29.28 -18.89
N ASP A 156 3.20 -28.55 -19.54
CA ASP A 156 2.21 -27.66 -18.92
C ASP A 156 1.22 -28.34 -17.97
N SER A 157 1.31 -29.65 -17.84
CA SER A 157 0.54 -30.50 -16.91
C SER A 157 1.39 -31.08 -15.77
N ASP A 158 2.71 -30.90 -15.82
CA ASP A 158 3.66 -31.55 -14.92
C ASP A 158 3.92 -30.70 -13.68
N LYS A 159 4.01 -31.36 -12.52
CA LYS A 159 4.41 -30.74 -11.25
C LYS A 159 5.82 -31.18 -10.89
N VAL A 160 6.72 -30.22 -10.83
CA VAL A 160 8.13 -30.45 -10.52
C VAL A 160 8.43 -29.98 -9.09
N GLN A 161 9.12 -30.83 -8.30
CA GLN A 161 9.60 -30.42 -6.97
C GLN A 161 11.14 -30.44 -6.96
N ILE A 162 11.74 -29.28 -6.78
CA ILE A 162 13.19 -29.07 -6.59
C ILE A 162 13.44 -28.94 -5.10
N VAL A 163 14.18 -29.88 -4.52
CA VAL A 163 14.58 -29.83 -3.12
C VAL A 163 16.00 -29.31 -3.03
N LEU A 164 16.17 -28.15 -2.44
CA LEU A 164 17.49 -27.54 -2.21
C LEU A 164 18.05 -28.08 -0.88
N ASP A 165 19.11 -28.90 -0.97
CA ASP A 165 19.74 -29.58 0.15
C ASP A 165 21.24 -29.20 0.25
N GLY A 166 21.49 -27.98 0.70
CA GLY A 166 22.84 -27.42 0.82
C GLY A 166 23.41 -27.04 -0.55
N VAL A 167 22.72 -26.23 -1.31
CA VAL A 167 23.18 -25.74 -2.61
C VAL A 167 23.83 -24.36 -2.51
N HIS A 168 24.81 -24.14 -3.39
CA HIS A 168 25.29 -22.82 -3.75
C HIS A 168 25.36 -22.76 -5.27
N ILE A 169 24.50 -21.92 -5.88
CA ILE A 169 24.45 -21.72 -7.32
C ILE A 169 24.59 -20.23 -7.60
N ASN A 170 25.59 -19.88 -8.40
CA ASN A 170 25.69 -18.59 -9.06
C ASN A 170 25.48 -18.78 -10.56
N CYS A 171 24.80 -17.85 -11.22
CA CYS A 171 24.66 -17.81 -12.66
C CYS A 171 24.99 -16.39 -13.18
N GLU A 172 26.20 -16.20 -13.67
CA GLU A 172 26.73 -14.88 -14.04
C GLU A 172 25.88 -14.14 -15.09
N THR A 173 25.09 -14.84 -15.88
CA THR A 173 24.42 -14.24 -17.04
C THR A 173 22.94 -14.59 -17.19
N ASN A 174 22.34 -15.23 -16.19
CA ASN A 174 20.91 -15.60 -16.21
C ASN A 174 20.43 -16.02 -14.81
N ALA A 175 19.18 -16.46 -14.69
CA ALA A 175 18.63 -16.97 -13.45
C ALA A 175 19.36 -18.24 -12.96
N ALA A 176 19.61 -18.35 -11.68
CA ALA A 176 20.11 -19.59 -11.06
C ALA A 176 19.08 -20.72 -11.15
N ILE A 177 17.77 -20.38 -11.04
CA ILE A 177 16.64 -21.28 -11.31
C ILE A 177 15.69 -20.61 -12.28
N TYR A 178 15.53 -21.23 -13.47
CA TYR A 178 14.66 -20.72 -14.52
C TYR A 178 13.56 -21.74 -14.86
N VAL A 179 12.31 -21.42 -14.58
CA VAL A 179 11.15 -22.21 -14.98
C VAL A 179 10.56 -21.67 -16.27
N ARG A 180 10.78 -22.40 -17.38
CA ARG A 180 10.21 -22.07 -18.69
C ARG A 180 8.78 -22.54 -18.84
N GLU A 181 8.52 -23.80 -18.44
CA GLU A 181 7.23 -24.44 -18.58
C GLU A 181 7.06 -25.55 -17.53
N ALA A 182 5.93 -25.55 -16.85
CA ALA A 182 5.39 -26.59 -15.97
C ALA A 182 3.94 -26.23 -15.64
N ASP A 183 3.15 -27.11 -14.99
CA ASP A 183 1.89 -26.72 -14.34
C ASP A 183 2.19 -25.93 -13.07
N LYS A 184 3.09 -26.45 -12.23
CA LYS A 184 3.51 -25.81 -10.96
C LYS A 184 4.88 -26.32 -10.53
N VAL A 185 5.74 -25.43 -10.07
CA VAL A 185 7.05 -25.77 -9.51
C VAL A 185 7.09 -25.51 -8.01
N PHE A 186 7.60 -26.50 -7.27
CA PHE A 186 7.84 -26.41 -5.84
C PHE A 186 9.34 -26.29 -5.59
N ILE A 187 9.79 -25.23 -4.97
CA ILE A 187 11.13 -25.08 -4.41
C ILE A 187 11.04 -25.38 -2.92
N THR A 188 11.57 -26.54 -2.53
CA THR A 188 11.52 -27.01 -1.15
C THR A 188 12.88 -26.82 -0.48
N LEU A 189 12.94 -26.05 0.58
CA LEU A 189 14.12 -25.87 1.39
C LEU A 189 14.23 -27.07 2.37
N ALA A 190 15.19 -27.97 2.13
CA ALA A 190 15.36 -29.15 2.95
C ALA A 190 15.59 -28.79 4.42
N GLU A 191 15.09 -29.62 5.33
CA GLU A 191 15.26 -29.38 6.76
C GLU A 191 16.76 -29.26 7.14
N ASN A 192 17.11 -28.21 7.90
CA ASN A 192 18.48 -27.89 8.33
C ASN A 192 19.45 -27.58 7.17
N SER A 193 18.97 -27.36 5.95
CA SER A 193 19.81 -26.91 4.84
C SER A 193 20.02 -25.41 4.87
N SER A 194 21.17 -24.99 4.35
CA SER A 194 21.48 -23.59 4.05
C SER A 194 21.83 -23.51 2.58
N ASN A 195 21.07 -22.72 1.84
CA ASN A 195 21.14 -22.61 0.40
C ASN A 195 21.47 -21.17 0.00
N THR A 196 22.23 -21.00 -1.08
CA THR A 196 22.53 -19.68 -1.64
C THR A 196 22.33 -19.73 -3.14
N LEU A 197 21.60 -18.75 -3.66
CA LEU A 197 21.43 -18.52 -5.09
C LEU A 197 21.85 -17.08 -5.40
N GLY A 198 22.57 -16.90 -6.48
CA GLY A 198 22.99 -15.59 -6.94
C GLY A 198 23.07 -15.51 -8.45
N ASP A 199 23.21 -14.29 -8.94
CA ASP A 199 23.38 -13.98 -10.36
C ASP A 199 24.55 -13.00 -10.56
N GLY A 200 24.68 -12.45 -11.78
CA GLY A 200 25.64 -11.41 -12.12
C GLY A 200 24.91 -10.18 -12.63
N ASN A 201 25.65 -9.10 -12.88
CA ASN A 201 25.11 -7.78 -13.20
C ASN A 201 24.46 -7.65 -14.59
N GLU A 202 24.62 -8.61 -15.48
CA GLU A 202 24.12 -8.55 -16.87
C GLU A 202 23.57 -9.90 -17.30
N TYR A 203 22.35 -9.90 -17.88
CA TYR A 203 21.73 -11.11 -18.38
C TYR A 203 21.83 -11.25 -19.90
N THR A 204 22.10 -12.49 -20.34
CA THR A 204 21.99 -12.89 -21.74
C THR A 204 20.71 -13.69 -21.91
N GLN A 205 19.76 -13.18 -22.66
CA GLN A 205 18.52 -13.88 -22.94
C GLN A 205 18.80 -15.11 -23.81
N ILE A 206 18.37 -16.29 -23.36
CA ILE A 206 18.63 -17.57 -24.00
C ILE A 206 17.42 -18.10 -24.80
N ASP A 207 16.30 -17.39 -24.75
CA ASP A 207 15.08 -17.62 -25.50
C ASP A 207 14.27 -16.30 -25.61
N ASP A 208 12.99 -16.39 -26.03
CA ASP A 208 12.11 -15.24 -26.23
C ASP A 208 11.53 -14.68 -24.89
N ASN A 209 11.94 -15.20 -23.74
CA ASN A 209 11.47 -14.71 -22.44
C ASN A 209 12.47 -13.68 -21.89
N THR A 210 11.93 -12.61 -21.32
CA THR A 210 12.74 -11.66 -20.54
C THR A 210 12.90 -12.20 -19.14
N VAL A 211 14.06 -12.80 -18.86
CA VAL A 211 14.45 -13.29 -17.54
C VAL A 211 15.17 -12.15 -16.82
N ASP A 212 14.76 -11.88 -15.58
CA ASP A 212 15.19 -10.69 -14.83
C ASP A 212 15.38 -10.94 -13.32
N SER A 213 15.55 -12.19 -12.89
CA SER A 213 15.67 -12.53 -11.45
C SER A 213 16.48 -13.78 -11.21
N VAL A 214 16.98 -13.92 -9.98
CA VAL A 214 17.73 -15.13 -9.54
C VAL A 214 16.89 -16.39 -9.60
N ILE A 215 15.60 -16.30 -9.20
CA ILE A 215 14.59 -17.34 -9.41
C ILE A 215 13.51 -16.74 -10.30
N PHE A 216 13.38 -17.28 -11.51
CA PHE A 216 12.39 -16.82 -12.48
C PHE A 216 11.45 -17.95 -12.87
N SER A 217 10.15 -17.73 -12.74
CA SER A 217 9.13 -18.70 -13.15
C SER A 217 8.07 -18.07 -14.04
N LYS A 218 7.71 -18.81 -15.12
CA LYS A 218 6.54 -18.51 -15.97
C LYS A 218 5.28 -19.26 -15.57
N SER A 219 5.41 -20.13 -14.59
CA SER A 219 4.34 -20.98 -14.07
C SER A 219 4.17 -20.71 -12.59
N ASP A 220 3.09 -21.21 -12.02
CA ASP A 220 2.88 -21.20 -10.57
C ASP A 220 4.14 -21.63 -9.83
N LEU A 221 4.56 -20.84 -8.86
CA LEU A 221 5.74 -21.10 -8.04
C LEU A 221 5.35 -21.26 -6.57
N VAL A 222 5.86 -22.31 -5.94
CA VAL A 222 5.67 -22.55 -4.51
C VAL A 222 7.02 -22.65 -3.84
N CYS A 223 7.24 -21.86 -2.79
CA CYS A 223 8.40 -21.97 -1.91
C CYS A 223 7.95 -22.54 -0.57
N ASN A 224 8.53 -23.66 -0.14
CA ASN A 224 8.18 -24.31 1.11
C ASN A 224 9.37 -25.01 1.79
N GLY A 225 9.12 -25.71 2.90
CA GLY A 225 10.17 -26.36 3.68
C GLY A 225 10.58 -25.54 4.90
N THR A 226 11.68 -25.96 5.55
CA THR A 226 12.12 -25.36 6.82
C THR A 226 13.59 -24.94 6.82
N GLY A 227 14.29 -25.14 5.70
CA GLY A 227 15.67 -24.69 5.51
C GLY A 227 15.77 -23.18 5.32
N SER A 228 16.98 -22.71 5.00
CA SER A 228 17.23 -21.30 4.68
C SER A 228 17.67 -21.11 3.23
N LEU A 229 17.34 -19.96 2.68
CA LEU A 229 17.73 -19.52 1.34
C LEU A 229 18.23 -18.08 1.39
N THR A 230 19.48 -17.88 0.99
CA THR A 230 20.02 -16.55 0.71
C THR A 230 19.97 -16.31 -0.79
N ILE A 231 19.46 -15.15 -1.19
CA ILE A 231 19.41 -14.69 -2.58
C ILE A 231 20.20 -13.39 -2.69
N GLU A 232 21.17 -13.39 -3.60
CA GLU A 232 21.98 -12.23 -3.96
C GLU A 232 21.65 -11.88 -5.43
N ALA A 233 20.75 -10.91 -5.63
CA ALA A 233 20.25 -10.53 -6.96
C ALA A 233 20.94 -9.23 -7.40
N ASP A 234 22.09 -9.38 -8.05
CA ASP A 234 22.91 -8.24 -8.50
C ASP A 234 22.35 -7.60 -9.80
N TYR A 235 21.53 -8.34 -10.58
CA TYR A 235 20.94 -7.82 -11.82
C TYR A 235 19.67 -7.01 -11.56
N LYS A 236 18.64 -7.68 -10.99
CA LYS A 236 17.36 -7.03 -10.69
C LYS A 236 16.67 -7.70 -9.49
N HIS A 237 15.73 -8.62 -9.77
CA HIS A 237 14.81 -9.14 -8.75
C HIS A 237 15.35 -10.43 -8.09
N GLY A 238 14.94 -10.65 -6.85
CA GLY A 238 15.27 -11.88 -6.15
C GLY A 238 14.44 -13.06 -6.65
N ILE A 239 13.13 -13.02 -6.50
CA ILE A 239 12.17 -14.07 -6.92
C ILE A 239 11.10 -13.43 -7.80
N VAL A 240 10.88 -14.02 -8.97
CA VAL A 240 9.78 -13.62 -9.89
C VAL A 240 8.93 -14.83 -10.27
N SER A 241 7.61 -14.71 -10.10
CA SER A 241 6.62 -15.55 -10.78
C SER A 241 5.80 -14.71 -11.76
N LYS A 242 5.69 -15.16 -13.00
CA LYS A 242 4.80 -14.53 -14.00
C LYS A 242 3.36 -15.11 -13.93
N ASP A 243 3.04 -15.79 -12.84
CA ASP A 243 1.75 -16.34 -12.43
C ASP A 243 1.64 -16.20 -10.90
N ASP A 244 1.05 -17.17 -10.18
CA ASP A 244 0.97 -17.15 -8.72
C ASP A 244 2.32 -17.47 -8.05
N LEU A 245 2.57 -16.82 -6.91
CA LEU A 245 3.66 -17.17 -5.99
C LEU A 245 3.08 -17.51 -4.60
N VAL A 246 3.37 -18.71 -4.11
CA VAL A 246 2.93 -19.18 -2.80
C VAL A 246 4.14 -19.49 -1.92
N ILE A 247 4.23 -18.87 -0.73
CA ILE A 247 5.30 -19.18 0.23
C ILE A 247 4.66 -19.69 1.52
N THR A 248 5.02 -20.91 1.93
CA THR A 248 4.38 -21.53 3.10
C THR A 248 5.34 -21.81 4.26
N GLY A 249 6.61 -21.49 4.11
CA GLY A 249 7.64 -21.64 5.15
C GLY A 249 9.03 -21.42 4.62
N GLY A 250 10.01 -21.52 5.49
CA GLY A 250 11.43 -21.28 5.18
C GLY A 250 11.97 -20.00 5.83
N THR A 251 13.28 -19.81 5.74
CA THR A 251 13.95 -18.59 6.15
C THR A 251 14.65 -17.99 4.94
N TYR A 252 14.31 -16.77 4.61
CA TYR A 252 14.79 -16.07 3.42
C TYR A 252 15.59 -14.85 3.82
N LYS A 253 16.77 -14.72 3.21
CA LYS A 253 17.54 -13.48 3.20
C LYS A 253 17.72 -13.07 1.75
N ILE A 254 17.17 -11.91 1.37
CA ILE A 254 17.15 -11.44 -0.01
C ILE A 254 17.78 -10.06 -0.06
N ALA A 255 18.82 -9.92 -0.89
CA ALA A 255 19.34 -8.63 -1.31
C ALA A 255 19.10 -8.50 -2.81
N ALA A 256 18.42 -7.43 -3.24
CA ALA A 256 18.00 -7.27 -4.63
C ALA A 256 18.29 -5.85 -5.15
N ALA A 257 18.89 -5.77 -6.34
CA ALA A 257 19.14 -4.51 -7.03
C ALA A 257 17.85 -3.84 -7.59
N ASP A 258 16.71 -4.52 -7.47
CA ASP A 258 15.38 -4.04 -7.81
C ASP A 258 14.38 -4.63 -6.78
N ASN A 259 13.32 -5.33 -7.17
CA ASN A 259 12.36 -5.87 -6.20
C ASN A 259 12.84 -7.18 -5.55
N GLY A 260 12.53 -7.37 -4.27
CA GLY A 260 12.89 -8.59 -3.54
C GLY A 260 12.11 -9.80 -4.04
N ILE A 261 10.78 -9.75 -3.93
CA ILE A 261 9.82 -10.81 -4.30
C ILE A 261 8.75 -10.22 -5.19
N THR A 262 8.52 -10.85 -6.35
CA THR A 262 7.53 -10.35 -7.31
C THR A 262 6.65 -11.48 -7.83
N ALA A 263 5.34 -11.23 -7.97
CA ALA A 263 4.44 -12.08 -8.73
C ALA A 263 3.53 -11.25 -9.65
N LYS A 264 3.02 -11.90 -10.70
CA LYS A 264 2.08 -11.21 -11.58
C LYS A 264 0.66 -11.28 -11.04
N ASP A 265 0.17 -12.47 -10.72
CA ASP A 265 -1.25 -12.64 -10.42
C ASP A 265 -1.53 -12.52 -8.91
N GLN A 266 -0.81 -13.27 -8.08
CA GLN A 266 -0.96 -13.16 -6.63
C GLN A 266 0.31 -13.62 -5.88
N ILE A 267 0.61 -12.97 -4.76
CA ILE A 267 1.54 -13.45 -3.74
C ILE A 267 0.74 -13.90 -2.53
N LYS A 268 0.93 -15.18 -2.11
CA LYS A 268 0.34 -15.73 -0.89
C LYS A 268 1.40 -16.21 0.07
N ILE A 269 1.41 -15.68 1.28
CA ILE A 269 2.38 -16.05 2.31
C ILE A 269 1.65 -16.61 3.52
N LEU A 270 1.81 -17.93 3.76
CA LEU A 270 1.26 -18.58 4.94
C LEU A 270 2.12 -18.34 6.18
N ASN A 271 3.44 -18.47 6.02
CA ASN A 271 4.42 -18.35 7.09
C ASN A 271 5.84 -18.31 6.49
N GLY A 272 6.80 -17.92 7.27
CA GLY A 272 8.22 -17.84 6.91
C GLY A 272 8.92 -16.75 7.73
N SER A 273 10.23 -16.65 7.55
CA SER A 273 11.02 -15.54 8.09
C SER A 273 11.73 -14.87 6.93
N PHE A 274 11.56 -13.59 6.78
CA PHE A 274 12.02 -12.79 5.65
C PHE A 274 12.88 -11.63 6.15
N ASP A 275 14.09 -11.54 5.63
CA ASP A 275 15.02 -10.41 5.77
C ASP A 275 15.28 -9.93 4.35
N ILE A 276 14.64 -8.82 3.94
CA ILE A 276 14.62 -8.33 2.56
C ILE A 276 15.22 -6.93 2.53
N ASP A 277 16.24 -6.76 1.69
CA ASP A 277 16.87 -5.49 1.34
C ASP A 277 16.71 -5.29 -0.18
N ALA A 278 15.90 -4.34 -0.58
CA ALA A 278 15.51 -4.13 -1.98
C ALA A 278 15.72 -2.67 -2.41
N ALA A 279 16.35 -2.45 -3.56
CA ALA A 279 16.52 -1.11 -4.13
C ALA A 279 15.25 -0.57 -4.81
N ASN A 280 14.16 -1.31 -4.78
CA ASN A 280 12.81 -0.92 -5.18
C ASN A 280 11.83 -1.47 -4.13
N SER A 281 10.69 -2.05 -4.50
CA SER A 281 9.73 -2.60 -3.54
C SER A 281 10.19 -3.96 -3.00
N ALA A 282 10.02 -4.22 -1.71
CA ALA A 282 10.45 -5.50 -1.14
C ALA A 282 9.56 -6.66 -1.59
N VAL A 283 8.22 -6.48 -1.58
CA VAL A 283 7.24 -7.47 -2.03
C VAL A 283 6.25 -6.79 -2.97
N LYS A 284 6.23 -7.21 -4.24
CA LYS A 284 5.43 -6.57 -5.29
C LYS A 284 4.57 -7.54 -6.07
N ALA A 285 3.25 -7.34 -6.08
CA ALA A 285 2.31 -8.04 -6.95
C ALA A 285 1.77 -7.05 -8.00
N LYS A 286 2.02 -7.33 -9.31
CA LYS A 286 1.65 -6.39 -10.37
C LYS A 286 0.97 -7.10 -11.53
N ASN A 287 -0.32 -6.82 -11.73
CA ASN A 287 -1.07 -7.25 -12.90
C ASN A 287 -1.78 -6.06 -13.57
N THR A 288 -1.31 -5.67 -14.75
CA THR A 288 -1.91 -4.60 -15.54
C THR A 288 -2.92 -5.10 -16.58
N ASP A 289 -3.08 -6.42 -16.71
CA ASP A 289 -3.96 -7.05 -17.70
C ASP A 289 -5.35 -7.37 -17.13
N ASP A 290 -5.42 -7.57 -15.80
CA ASP A 290 -6.64 -7.98 -15.09
C ASP A 290 -6.68 -7.29 -13.71
N ALA A 291 -7.63 -6.41 -13.53
CA ALA A 291 -7.78 -5.61 -12.30
C ALA A 291 -8.24 -6.41 -11.06
N GLU A 292 -8.65 -7.69 -11.24
CA GLU A 292 -8.97 -8.59 -10.11
C GLU A 292 -7.71 -9.29 -9.56
N LEU A 293 -6.54 -9.10 -10.20
CA LEU A 293 -5.27 -9.73 -9.89
C LEU A 293 -4.23 -8.70 -9.43
N GLY A 294 -3.02 -9.15 -9.13
CA GLY A 294 -1.98 -8.31 -8.56
C GLY A 294 -2.09 -8.16 -7.04
N ASN A 295 -2.58 -9.21 -6.35
CA ASN A 295 -2.89 -9.16 -4.92
C ASN A 295 -1.77 -9.71 -4.04
N ILE A 296 -1.68 -9.22 -2.80
CA ILE A 296 -0.81 -9.76 -1.76
C ILE A 296 -1.67 -10.22 -0.58
N TYR A 297 -1.51 -11.50 -0.19
CA TYR A 297 -2.15 -12.07 0.99
C TYR A 297 -1.12 -12.62 1.98
N ILE A 298 -1.15 -12.13 3.21
CA ILE A 298 -0.25 -12.50 4.30
C ILE A 298 -1.09 -13.13 5.42
N ALA A 299 -1.04 -14.46 5.54
CA ALA A 299 -1.68 -15.18 6.65
C ALA A 299 -0.80 -15.22 7.90
N GLY A 300 0.48 -14.91 7.79
CA GLY A 300 1.44 -14.88 8.89
C GLY A 300 2.88 -14.81 8.42
N GLY A 301 3.82 -14.89 9.36
CA GLY A 301 5.25 -14.83 9.09
C GLY A 301 5.95 -13.71 9.86
N ILE A 302 7.26 -13.64 9.69
CA ILE A 302 8.11 -12.61 10.31
C ILE A 302 8.85 -11.90 9.18
N PHE A 303 8.68 -10.57 9.10
CA PHE A 303 9.27 -9.74 8.06
C PHE A 303 10.13 -8.64 8.68
N THR A 304 11.32 -8.49 8.16
CA THR A 304 12.18 -7.32 8.34
C THR A 304 12.52 -6.81 6.96
N ILE A 305 12.03 -5.62 6.66
CA ILE A 305 12.07 -5.04 5.31
C ILE A 305 12.82 -3.72 5.35
N GLU A 306 13.79 -3.60 4.46
CA GLU A 306 14.43 -2.36 4.05
C GLU A 306 14.17 -2.21 2.54
N ALA A 307 13.46 -1.18 2.12
CA ALA A 307 13.12 -0.92 0.72
C ALA A 307 13.38 0.55 0.36
N GLU A 308 13.92 0.82 -0.86
CA GLU A 308 14.09 2.21 -1.31
C GLU A 308 12.78 2.81 -1.84
N GLN A 309 11.81 1.95 -2.21
CA GLN A 309 10.43 2.29 -2.54
C GLN A 309 9.51 1.62 -1.51
N ASP A 310 8.48 0.89 -1.91
CA ASP A 310 7.47 0.36 -1.02
C ASP A 310 7.92 -0.88 -0.24
N GLY A 311 7.45 -1.03 0.98
CA GLY A 311 7.56 -2.28 1.70
C GLY A 311 6.74 -3.38 1.01
N PHE A 312 5.46 -3.12 0.78
CA PHE A 312 4.53 -3.98 0.05
C PHE A 312 3.77 -3.16 -0.99
N HIS A 313 3.78 -3.63 -2.24
CA HIS A 313 3.09 -2.96 -3.35
C HIS A 313 2.18 -3.93 -4.11
N ALA A 314 0.91 -3.60 -4.26
CA ALA A 314 -0.08 -4.40 -4.99
C ALA A 314 -0.89 -3.54 -5.95
N THR A 315 -0.95 -3.91 -7.25
CA THR A 315 -1.92 -3.31 -8.19
C THR A 315 -3.36 -3.81 -7.95
N GLY A 316 -3.54 -4.77 -7.11
CA GLY A 316 -4.80 -5.23 -6.52
C GLY A 316 -4.89 -4.77 -5.08
N SER A 317 -5.12 -5.72 -4.16
CA SER A 317 -5.27 -5.47 -2.74
C SER A 317 -4.19 -6.14 -1.91
N ILE A 318 -3.94 -5.56 -0.74
CA ILE A 318 -3.10 -6.15 0.31
C ILE A 318 -4.00 -6.58 1.46
N VAL A 319 -3.92 -7.85 1.86
CA VAL A 319 -4.65 -8.39 3.01
C VAL A 319 -3.69 -9.03 3.98
N VAL A 320 -3.72 -8.60 5.24
CA VAL A 320 -2.89 -9.13 6.33
C VAL A 320 -3.78 -9.72 7.42
N ASP A 321 -3.76 -11.05 7.57
CA ASP A 321 -4.49 -11.74 8.64
C ASP A 321 -3.71 -11.78 9.94
N ASP A 322 -2.38 -12.00 9.87
CA ASP A 322 -1.49 -12.09 11.03
C ASP A 322 -0.02 -11.93 10.56
N GLY A 323 0.90 -11.80 11.50
CA GLY A 323 2.34 -11.72 11.26
C GLY A 323 3.03 -10.73 12.20
N THR A 324 4.36 -10.76 12.14
CA THR A 324 5.20 -9.73 12.77
C THR A 324 5.96 -9.04 11.65
N ILE A 325 5.60 -7.82 11.35
CA ILE A 325 6.07 -7.10 10.17
C ILE A 325 6.75 -5.81 10.62
N THR A 326 8.00 -5.65 10.25
CA THR A 326 8.75 -4.39 10.43
C THR A 326 9.17 -3.90 9.06
N VAL A 327 8.81 -2.66 8.74
CA VAL A 327 9.08 -2.02 7.44
C VAL A 327 9.84 -0.71 7.66
N ASN A 328 10.89 -0.51 6.88
CA ASN A 328 11.55 0.74 6.65
C ASN A 328 11.59 0.96 5.13
N SER A 329 10.79 1.88 4.64
CA SER A 329 10.62 2.17 3.22
C SER A 329 10.98 3.62 2.88
N GLY A 330 11.35 3.84 1.63
CA GLY A 330 11.62 5.19 1.10
C GLY A 330 10.34 5.85 0.60
N ASP A 331 9.40 5.03 0.15
CA ASP A 331 8.05 5.38 -0.25
C ASP A 331 7.07 4.75 0.75
N ASP A 332 6.07 3.98 0.34
CA ASP A 332 5.01 3.57 1.25
C ASP A 332 5.35 2.31 2.05
N GLY A 333 4.80 2.25 3.27
CA GLY A 333 4.85 1.01 4.05
C GLY A 333 4.04 -0.10 3.37
N PHE A 334 2.80 0.21 3.01
CA PHE A 334 1.86 -0.65 2.29
C PHE A 334 1.10 0.18 1.26
N HIS A 335 1.30 -0.12 -0.02
CA HIS A 335 0.65 0.53 -1.15
C HIS A 335 -0.25 -0.45 -1.91
N ALA A 336 -1.54 -0.18 -2.01
CA ALA A 336 -2.49 -0.96 -2.79
C ALA A 336 -3.31 -0.07 -3.72
N ASP A 337 -3.35 -0.38 -5.03
CA ASP A 337 -4.23 0.35 -5.96
C ASP A 337 -5.73 0.16 -5.63
N LEU A 338 -6.08 -0.86 -4.81
CA LEU A 338 -7.45 -1.12 -4.38
C LEU A 338 -7.59 -1.04 -2.86
N ASP A 339 -7.43 -2.14 -2.12
CA ASP A 339 -7.72 -2.18 -0.69
C ASP A 339 -6.49 -2.57 0.12
N THR A 340 -6.22 -1.84 1.20
CA THR A 340 -5.31 -2.28 2.26
C THR A 340 -6.14 -2.69 3.47
N VAL A 341 -6.16 -4.00 3.75
CA VAL A 341 -7.00 -4.60 4.80
C VAL A 341 -6.14 -5.32 5.83
N ILE A 342 -6.24 -4.92 7.09
CA ILE A 342 -5.49 -5.53 8.19
C ILE A 342 -6.47 -6.13 9.20
N HIS A 343 -6.46 -7.47 9.32
CA HIS A 343 -7.27 -8.21 10.28
C HIS A 343 -6.53 -8.46 11.60
N GLY A 344 -5.19 -8.49 11.57
CA GLY A 344 -4.39 -8.79 12.75
C GLY A 344 -2.89 -8.63 12.54
N GLY A 345 -2.12 -9.17 13.48
CA GLY A 345 -0.67 -9.11 13.48
C GLY A 345 -0.08 -7.96 14.32
N THR A 346 1.23 -7.90 14.34
CA THR A 346 2.01 -6.80 14.93
C THR A 346 2.80 -6.16 13.80
N ILE A 347 2.45 -4.93 13.47
CA ILE A 347 2.97 -4.20 12.32
C ILE A 347 3.65 -2.92 12.82
N LEU A 348 4.90 -2.75 12.44
CA LEU A 348 5.68 -1.55 12.69
C LEU A 348 6.21 -1.02 11.36
N VAL A 349 5.62 0.06 10.89
CA VAL A 349 6.24 0.90 9.86
C VAL A 349 7.15 1.88 10.59
N GLU A 350 8.46 1.56 10.63
CA GLU A 350 9.46 2.36 11.34
C GLU A 350 9.68 3.70 10.64
N LYS A 351 9.56 3.69 9.33
CA LYS A 351 9.68 4.85 8.46
C LYS A 351 9.04 4.57 7.12
N SER A 352 8.33 5.57 6.57
CA SER A 352 7.80 5.59 5.20
C SER A 352 7.59 7.04 4.73
N TYR A 353 7.22 7.22 3.48
CA TYR A 353 6.59 8.43 2.98
C TYR A 353 5.15 8.41 3.44
N GLU A 354 4.30 7.50 2.92
CA GLU A 354 3.00 7.18 3.48
C GLU A 354 3.00 5.84 4.23
N GLY A 355 2.12 5.72 5.23
CA GLY A 355 2.11 4.52 6.06
C GLY A 355 1.33 3.37 5.45
N LEU A 356 0.03 3.56 5.32
CA LEU A 356 -0.95 2.61 4.77
C LEU A 356 -1.73 3.31 3.67
N GLU A 357 -1.60 2.87 2.44
CA GLU A 357 -2.29 3.46 1.30
C GLU A 357 -3.24 2.47 0.61
N GLY A 358 -4.32 3.00 0.04
CA GLY A 358 -5.28 2.27 -0.78
C GLY A 358 -6.53 3.10 -1.07
N LYS A 359 -7.36 2.67 -2.02
CA LYS A 359 -8.70 3.26 -2.16
C LYS A 359 -9.51 3.13 -0.89
N ARG A 360 -9.35 2.00 -0.20
CA ARG A 360 -9.97 1.74 1.09
C ARG A 360 -8.91 1.18 2.04
N VAL A 361 -8.73 1.86 3.16
CA VAL A 361 -7.85 1.39 4.23
C VAL A 361 -8.72 0.89 5.38
N VAL A 362 -8.65 -0.42 5.67
CA VAL A 362 -9.52 -1.07 6.65
C VAL A 362 -8.69 -1.74 7.74
N VAL A 363 -8.86 -1.30 8.98
CA VAL A 363 -8.21 -1.88 10.14
C VAL A 363 -9.26 -2.58 11.01
N ASN A 364 -9.26 -3.92 10.96
CA ASN A 364 -10.16 -4.76 11.73
C ASN A 364 -9.53 -5.27 13.03
N GLY A 365 -8.20 -5.24 13.13
CA GLY A 365 -7.47 -5.77 14.29
C GLY A 365 -5.97 -5.51 14.18
N GLY A 366 -5.21 -6.13 15.08
CA GLY A 366 -3.75 -6.02 15.14
C GLY A 366 -3.25 -4.94 16.10
N ASP A 367 -1.93 -4.88 16.23
CA ASP A 367 -1.17 -3.85 16.95
C ASP A 367 -0.26 -3.16 15.93
N ILE A 368 -0.68 -1.98 15.47
CA ILE A 368 -0.12 -1.30 14.32
C ILE A 368 0.48 0.02 14.77
N THR A 369 1.74 0.24 14.44
CA THR A 369 2.43 1.52 14.62
C THR A 369 2.96 1.99 13.29
N VAL A 370 2.66 3.24 12.93
CA VAL A 370 3.08 3.88 11.70
C VAL A 370 3.82 5.16 12.00
N ASN A 371 5.01 5.33 11.40
CA ASN A 371 5.73 6.60 11.38
C ASN A 371 5.92 7.00 9.91
N ALA A 372 5.21 8.02 9.49
CA ALA A 372 5.24 8.55 8.12
C ALA A 372 5.80 9.97 8.07
N SER A 373 6.49 10.29 6.98
CA SER A 373 7.00 11.64 6.72
C SER A 373 5.99 12.51 5.98
N ASP A 374 4.94 11.91 5.46
CA ASP A 374 3.74 12.50 4.93
C ASP A 374 2.54 11.87 5.65
N ASP A 375 1.62 11.18 4.99
CA ASP A 375 0.40 10.72 5.59
C ASP A 375 0.52 9.37 6.32
N GLY A 376 -0.15 9.27 7.47
CA GLY A 376 -0.10 8.04 8.27
C GLY A 376 -0.95 6.92 7.69
N ALA A 377 -2.14 7.23 7.22
CA ALA A 377 -2.98 6.38 6.40
C ALA A 377 -3.69 7.25 5.37
N ASN A 378 -3.62 6.85 4.10
CA ASN A 378 -4.19 7.57 2.97
C ASN A 378 -5.22 6.72 2.22
N ALA A 379 -6.46 7.21 2.10
CA ALA A 379 -7.49 6.60 1.25
C ALA A 379 -7.71 7.45 0.00
N ALA A 380 -6.90 7.20 -1.04
CA ALA A 380 -6.87 7.95 -2.29
C ALA A 380 -7.24 7.09 -3.52
N GLY A 381 -7.62 7.74 -4.61
CA GLY A 381 -7.85 7.06 -5.90
C GLY A 381 -6.55 6.90 -6.68
N SER A 382 -6.36 5.77 -7.37
CA SER A 382 -5.22 5.59 -8.28
C SER A 382 -5.19 6.72 -9.34
N GLY A 383 -4.33 7.71 -9.16
CA GLY A 383 -4.22 8.90 -10.02
C GLY A 383 -4.11 10.23 -9.29
N ASP A 384 -4.28 10.21 -7.98
CA ASP A 384 -4.04 11.36 -7.11
C ASP A 384 -2.58 11.41 -6.59
N ASP A 385 -1.72 10.50 -7.10
CA ASP A 385 -0.27 10.50 -6.83
C ASP A 385 0.30 11.91 -6.99
N ASP A 386 0.70 12.49 -5.89
CA ASP A 386 1.37 13.77 -5.87
C ASP A 386 2.61 13.69 -6.78
N SER A 387 2.61 14.52 -7.83
CA SER A 387 3.62 14.57 -8.90
C SER A 387 5.03 14.98 -8.41
N ASN A 388 5.36 14.69 -7.16
CA ASN A 388 6.62 15.02 -6.52
C ASN A 388 7.52 13.80 -6.23
N ALA A 389 7.02 12.57 -6.40
CA ALA A 389 7.87 11.38 -6.40
C ALA A 389 8.82 11.44 -7.60
N ALA A 390 10.10 11.35 -7.36
CA ALA A 390 11.12 11.37 -8.40
C ALA A 390 10.83 10.25 -9.40
N SER A 391 10.39 10.63 -10.61
CA SER A 391 10.09 9.76 -11.73
C SER A 391 11.13 8.63 -11.86
N SER A 392 10.87 7.49 -11.29
CA SER A 392 11.57 6.26 -11.61
C SER A 392 10.98 5.73 -12.91
N ASN A 393 11.75 5.81 -13.99
CA ASN A 393 11.42 5.24 -15.29
C ASN A 393 11.40 3.71 -15.19
N ASP A 394 10.30 3.12 -14.79
CA ASP A 394 10.05 1.70 -14.92
C ASP A 394 8.94 1.47 -15.95
N ASP A 395 9.26 1.66 -17.23
CA ASP A 395 8.54 1.00 -18.33
C ASP A 395 9.38 0.97 -19.62
N SER A 396 10.03 -0.15 -19.86
CA SER A 396 10.52 -0.54 -21.19
C SER A 396 9.66 -1.66 -21.78
N SER A 397 8.34 -1.48 -21.81
CA SER A 397 7.48 -2.26 -22.70
C SER A 397 7.41 -1.59 -24.06
N ALA A 398 8.20 -2.10 -25.00
CA ALA A 398 8.13 -1.72 -26.39
C ALA A 398 6.73 -2.01 -26.95
N VAL A 399 5.97 -0.97 -27.20
CA VAL A 399 4.73 -1.03 -27.97
C VAL A 399 5.07 -1.47 -29.40
N VAL A 400 4.86 -2.73 -29.73
CA VAL A 400 4.84 -3.21 -31.11
C VAL A 400 3.50 -2.80 -31.71
N ASN A 401 3.51 -1.71 -32.42
CA ASN A 401 2.38 -1.24 -33.20
C ASN A 401 2.15 -2.15 -34.41
N SER A 402 1.20 -3.07 -34.33
CA SER A 402 0.75 -3.89 -35.46
C SER A 402 -0.16 -3.07 -36.38
N GLY A 403 0.43 -2.39 -37.33
CA GLY A 403 -0.27 -1.76 -38.44
C GLY A 403 -0.37 -2.73 -39.64
N ASP A 404 -1.56 -2.83 -40.12
CA ASP A 404 -2.16 -3.74 -41.08
C ASP A 404 -1.51 -3.72 -42.48
N ASP A 405 -1.59 -4.87 -43.13
CA ASP A 405 -1.14 -5.33 -44.41
C ASP A 405 -1.75 -4.58 -45.61
N SER A 406 -0.93 -4.23 -46.58
CA SER A 406 -1.30 -4.36 -48.01
C SER A 406 -0.06 -4.39 -48.94
N SER A 407 0.10 -5.58 -49.51
CA SER A 407 0.87 -5.99 -50.69
C SER A 407 1.40 -4.90 -51.67
N ILE A 408 2.64 -5.09 -52.13
CA ILE A 408 2.99 -5.18 -53.58
C ILE A 408 4.41 -5.78 -53.75
N SER A 409 4.48 -6.71 -54.70
CA SER A 409 5.64 -7.44 -55.22
C SER A 409 6.70 -6.59 -55.93
N GLY A 410 7.99 -6.99 -55.86
CA GLY A 410 9.01 -6.48 -56.82
C GLY A 410 10.45 -6.84 -56.44
N THR A 411 10.94 -7.92 -57.01
CA THR A 411 12.29 -8.32 -57.48
C THR A 411 13.58 -7.65 -56.93
N ALA A 412 14.50 -8.56 -56.65
CA ALA A 412 15.90 -8.46 -56.27
C ALA A 412 16.77 -7.44 -57.03
N ASP A 413 17.72 -6.83 -56.30
CA ASP A 413 19.13 -6.83 -56.75
C ASP A 413 20.06 -6.45 -55.56
N GLY A 414 21.16 -7.19 -55.43
CA GLY A 414 22.14 -7.06 -54.39
C GLY A 414 23.07 -5.85 -54.52
N LYS A 415 23.55 -5.35 -53.38
CA LYS A 415 24.85 -4.71 -53.23
C LYS A 415 25.26 -4.64 -51.74
N GLU A 416 26.52 -5.01 -51.53
CA GLU A 416 27.34 -5.02 -50.32
C GLU A 416 27.42 -3.66 -49.61
N PRO A 417 27.63 -3.63 -48.27
CA PRO A 417 27.85 -2.40 -47.52
C PRO A 417 29.30 -1.92 -47.59
N PRO A 418 29.56 -0.61 -47.57
CA PRO A 418 30.92 -0.06 -47.59
C PRO A 418 31.52 0.03 -46.18
N GLN A 419 32.80 -0.30 -46.10
CA GLN A 419 33.69 -0.28 -44.95
C GLN A 419 34.00 1.12 -44.43
N MET A 420 34.24 1.21 -43.09
CA MET A 420 34.82 2.38 -42.43
C MET A 420 36.29 2.55 -42.73
N PRO A 421 36.84 3.77 -42.79
CA PRO A 421 38.27 4.04 -42.65
C PRO A 421 38.64 4.52 -41.24
N PRO A 422 39.94 4.41 -40.87
CA PRO A 422 40.41 4.42 -39.47
C PRO A 422 40.77 5.82 -38.93
N ASP A 423 40.96 5.84 -37.59
CA ASP A 423 41.39 6.92 -36.72
C ASP A 423 42.49 7.87 -37.23
N THR A 424 42.29 9.16 -36.90
CA THR A 424 43.42 10.04 -36.58
C THR A 424 43.06 11.04 -35.47
N GLU A 425 43.86 11.01 -34.43
CA GLU A 425 43.91 12.00 -33.36
C GLU A 425 44.20 13.41 -33.90
N ASN A 426 43.52 14.46 -33.41
CA ASN A 426 44.19 15.63 -32.81
C ASN A 426 43.19 16.63 -32.24
N GLY A 427 43.53 17.12 -31.06
CA GLY A 427 42.76 18.09 -30.31
C GLY A 427 42.80 19.53 -30.86
N SER A 428 41.93 20.30 -30.39
CA SER A 428 42.06 21.67 -29.87
C SER A 428 40.79 22.51 -30.06
N ASP A 429 40.36 23.09 -28.95
CA ASP A 429 39.66 24.36 -28.78
C ASP A 429 38.74 24.89 -29.88
N MET A 430 37.44 25.03 -29.56
CA MET A 430 36.68 26.22 -30.01
C MET A 430 35.50 26.53 -29.11
N GLN A 431 35.46 27.80 -28.71
CA GLN A 431 34.40 28.49 -27.96
C GLN A 431 33.06 28.57 -28.75
N PRO A 432 31.93 28.87 -28.05
CA PRO A 432 30.62 28.92 -28.66
C PRO A 432 30.39 30.21 -29.43
N SER A 433 29.86 30.07 -30.64
CA SER A 433 29.36 31.18 -31.44
C SER A 433 27.88 31.43 -31.18
N GLN A 434 27.56 32.67 -30.82
CA GLN A 434 26.25 33.28 -30.90
C GLN A 434 25.81 33.34 -32.38
N ASP A 435 24.51 33.15 -32.58
CA ASP A 435 23.64 34.01 -33.39
C ASP A 435 22.29 33.30 -33.56
N PHE A 436 21.29 33.79 -32.83
CA PHE A 436 19.90 33.45 -33.06
C PHE A 436 19.27 34.62 -33.84
N ASP A 437 18.90 34.36 -35.11
CA ASP A 437 18.25 35.32 -36.00
C ASP A 437 16.71 35.20 -35.84
N PRO A 438 15.99 36.28 -35.43
CA PRO A 438 14.56 36.22 -35.16
C PRO A 438 13.63 36.39 -36.37
N GLU A 439 14.10 36.33 -37.59
CA GLU A 439 13.27 36.64 -38.79
C GLU A 439 12.71 35.43 -39.56
N ASN A 440 12.76 34.19 -39.06
CA ASN A 440 12.21 33.06 -39.83
C ASN A 440 11.33 32.13 -38.98
N ALA A 441 10.16 32.62 -38.57
CA ALA A 441 9.10 31.79 -38.01
C ALA A 441 7.99 31.58 -39.06
N PRO A 442 7.50 30.33 -39.27
CA PRO A 442 6.40 30.08 -40.18
C PRO A 442 5.07 30.55 -39.64
N SER A 443 4.35 31.34 -40.39
CA SER A 443 3.02 31.82 -40.13
C SER A 443 1.97 30.70 -40.36
N GLY A 444 1.07 30.49 -39.40
CA GLY A 444 -0.17 29.75 -39.62
C GLY A 444 -0.74 29.04 -38.41
N GLY A 445 -1.64 29.70 -37.70
CA GLY A 445 -2.47 29.10 -36.67
C GLY A 445 -3.26 30.16 -35.90
N ASN A 446 -4.56 30.26 -36.17
CA ASN A 446 -5.49 31.29 -35.66
C ASN A 446 -5.47 31.35 -34.12
N ALA A 447 -5.15 32.52 -33.59
CA ALA A 447 -5.45 32.90 -32.23
C ALA A 447 -6.90 33.43 -32.16
N PRO A 448 -7.65 33.19 -31.06
CA PRO A 448 -8.94 33.85 -30.83
C PRO A 448 -8.70 35.33 -30.58
N GLN A 449 -9.43 36.16 -31.29
CA GLN A 449 -9.52 37.62 -31.08
C GLN A 449 -10.42 37.89 -29.89
N ASP A 450 -10.13 39.01 -29.26
CA ASP A 450 -10.88 39.79 -28.27
C ASP A 450 -10.55 39.51 -26.78
N PHE A 451 -9.44 40.09 -26.37
CA PHE A 451 -9.24 40.51 -24.99
C PHE A 451 -9.38 42.04 -24.94
N ASP A 452 -10.52 42.48 -24.41
CA ASP A 452 -10.79 43.93 -24.15
C ASP A 452 -10.21 44.30 -22.79
N PRO A 453 -9.18 45.15 -22.70
CA PRO A 453 -8.58 45.55 -21.41
C PRO A 453 -9.45 46.49 -20.56
N GLY A 454 -10.70 46.73 -20.97
CA GLY A 454 -11.64 47.63 -20.28
C GLY A 454 -12.57 46.92 -19.29
N ASN A 455 -12.54 45.61 -19.16
CA ASN A 455 -13.45 44.88 -18.27
C ASN A 455 -12.65 43.97 -17.27
N ALA A 456 -11.80 44.59 -16.48
CA ALA A 456 -11.25 43.90 -15.30
C ALA A 456 -12.32 43.87 -14.21
N PRO A 457 -12.58 42.73 -13.57
CA PRO A 457 -13.53 42.67 -12.44
C PRO A 457 -13.03 43.57 -11.32
N SER A 458 -13.93 44.33 -10.71
CA SER A 458 -13.64 45.18 -9.55
C SER A 458 -13.28 44.29 -8.35
N ASP A 459 -12.39 44.78 -7.49
CA ASP A 459 -11.82 44.15 -6.27
C ASP A 459 -12.83 43.53 -5.25
N GLY A 460 -14.08 43.35 -5.66
CA GLY A 460 -15.12 42.71 -4.85
C GLY A 460 -15.24 41.18 -5.09
N ASP A 461 -14.84 40.69 -6.27
CA ASP A 461 -15.08 39.29 -6.66
C ASP A 461 -13.89 38.35 -6.43
N ALA A 462 -12.72 38.90 -6.09
CA ALA A 462 -11.53 38.09 -5.74
C ALA A 462 -11.59 37.52 -4.30
N ARG A 463 -12.56 37.90 -3.49
CA ARG A 463 -12.76 37.34 -2.13
C ARG A 463 -13.79 36.21 -2.08
N GLN A 464 -14.38 35.84 -3.23
CA GLN A 464 -15.36 34.78 -3.31
C GLN A 464 -14.79 33.47 -3.87
N MET A 465 -13.49 33.44 -4.25
CA MET A 465 -12.79 32.24 -4.70
C MET A 465 -11.82 31.63 -3.64
N MET A 466 -11.80 32.14 -2.41
CA MET A 466 -11.07 31.56 -1.28
C MET A 466 -11.99 31.27 -0.08
N GLN A 467 -13.25 31.00 -0.35
CA GLN A 467 -14.14 30.42 0.64
C GLN A 467 -14.62 29.08 0.06
N GLY A 468 -13.67 28.14 -0.02
CA GLY A 468 -13.97 26.73 0.03
C GLY A 468 -14.55 26.49 1.42
N GLY A 469 -15.87 26.46 1.53
CA GLY A 469 -16.54 25.96 2.71
C GLY A 469 -16.37 24.43 2.71
N PRO A 470 -16.48 23.73 3.84
CA PRO A 470 -16.52 22.28 3.91
C PRO A 470 -17.72 21.79 3.11
N GLY A 471 -17.46 21.05 2.01
CA GLY A 471 -18.50 20.53 1.13
C GLY A 471 -18.05 20.32 -0.30
N GLY A 472 -16.79 19.92 -0.56
CA GLY A 472 -16.44 19.13 -1.72
C GLY A 472 -17.03 17.74 -1.50
N GLY A 473 -17.90 17.24 -2.36
CA GLY A 473 -18.43 15.89 -2.21
C GLY A 473 -17.29 14.89 -2.39
N GLY A 474 -16.84 14.29 -1.30
CA GLY A 474 -15.82 13.24 -1.31
C GLY A 474 -16.23 12.08 -2.22
N ASN A 475 -15.25 11.31 -2.68
CA ASN A 475 -15.52 10.12 -3.47
C ASN A 475 -16.15 9.04 -2.57
N SER A 476 -17.37 8.63 -2.87
CA SER A 476 -18.13 7.67 -2.05
C SER A 476 -17.56 6.25 -2.02
N GLU A 477 -16.51 5.97 -2.80
CA GLU A 477 -15.83 4.67 -2.83
C GLU A 477 -14.53 4.66 -2.03
N LEU A 478 -14.04 5.83 -1.60
CA LEU A 478 -12.82 5.97 -0.83
C LEU A 478 -13.14 6.11 0.65
N TYR A 479 -12.43 5.40 1.50
CA TYR A 479 -12.60 5.55 2.95
C TYR A 479 -11.50 4.89 3.78
N ILE A 480 -11.35 5.42 5.00
CA ILE A 480 -10.65 4.74 6.09
C ILE A 480 -11.70 4.18 7.06
N LYS A 481 -11.62 2.89 7.38
CA LYS A 481 -12.54 2.20 8.30
C LYS A 481 -11.79 1.47 9.39
N ILE A 482 -12.04 1.84 10.65
CA ILE A 482 -11.39 1.23 11.81
C ILE A 482 -12.45 0.55 12.66
N THR A 483 -12.38 -0.79 12.76
CA THR A 483 -13.35 -1.58 13.50
C THR A 483 -12.77 -2.24 14.75
N GLY A 484 -11.44 -2.33 14.86
CA GLY A 484 -10.77 -2.98 15.97
C GLY A 484 -9.26 -2.76 16.00
N GLY A 485 -8.56 -3.45 16.90
CA GLY A 485 -7.11 -3.36 17.05
C GLY A 485 -6.62 -2.12 17.78
N THR A 486 -5.33 -1.91 17.74
CA THR A 486 -4.63 -0.70 18.16
C THR A 486 -3.89 -0.12 16.97
N LEU A 487 -4.19 1.13 16.63
CA LEU A 487 -3.51 1.88 15.59
C LEU A 487 -2.88 3.13 16.20
N THR A 488 -1.56 3.21 16.13
CA THR A 488 -0.81 4.41 16.53
C THR A 488 -0.13 4.99 15.30
N VAL A 489 -0.42 6.22 15.00
CA VAL A 489 0.13 6.95 13.84
C VAL A 489 0.94 8.13 14.32
N SER A 490 2.11 8.34 13.74
CA SER A 490 2.91 9.56 13.86
C SER A 490 3.23 10.04 12.45
N ALA A 491 2.55 11.08 11.98
CA ALA A 491 2.63 11.59 10.62
C ALA A 491 3.08 13.06 10.61
N ASP A 492 3.91 13.45 9.64
CA ASP A 492 4.33 14.86 9.47
C ASP A 492 3.39 15.60 8.48
N GLY A 493 2.73 14.89 7.56
CA GLY A 493 1.53 15.27 6.82
C GLY A 493 0.26 14.95 7.59
N ASP A 494 -0.81 14.55 6.91
CA ASP A 494 -2.08 14.23 7.55
C ASP A 494 -2.02 12.90 8.30
N GLY A 495 -2.66 12.86 9.47
CA GLY A 495 -2.63 11.65 10.29
C GLY A 495 -3.43 10.51 9.68
N LEU A 496 -4.70 10.75 9.43
CA LEU A 496 -5.60 9.91 8.64
C LEU A 496 -6.18 10.81 7.55
N ASP A 497 -5.78 10.60 6.31
CA ASP A 497 -6.27 11.30 5.13
C ASP A 497 -7.24 10.42 4.32
N SER A 498 -8.37 10.96 3.94
CA SER A 498 -9.33 10.28 3.09
C SER A 498 -9.98 11.23 2.09
N ASN A 499 -9.70 11.04 0.81
CA ASN A 499 -10.45 11.71 -0.27
C ASN A 499 -11.95 11.29 -0.31
N GLY A 500 -12.41 10.62 0.72
CA GLY A 500 -13.78 10.14 0.92
C GLY A 500 -14.21 10.22 2.37
N GLY A 501 -14.37 9.10 3.06
CA GLY A 501 -14.92 9.09 4.41
C GLY A 501 -14.04 8.43 5.45
N LEU A 502 -14.34 8.73 6.73
CA LEU A 502 -13.71 8.11 7.89
C LEU A 502 -14.78 7.46 8.77
N LEU A 503 -14.65 6.16 9.07
CA LEU A 503 -15.56 5.44 9.96
C LEU A 503 -14.78 4.74 11.08
N VAL A 504 -15.11 5.08 12.33
CA VAL A 504 -14.55 4.40 13.50
C VAL A 504 -15.68 3.73 14.30
N THR A 505 -15.62 2.39 14.40
CA THR A 505 -16.63 1.61 15.11
C THR A 505 -16.08 0.84 16.31
N GLY A 506 -14.74 0.79 16.45
CA GLY A 506 -14.07 0.05 17.51
C GLY A 506 -12.58 0.29 17.56
N GLY A 507 -11.88 -0.46 18.41
CA GLY A 507 -10.43 -0.37 18.55
C GLY A 507 -9.95 0.82 19.39
N THR A 508 -8.65 1.04 19.35
CA THR A 508 -7.98 2.20 19.94
C THR A 508 -7.08 2.85 18.88
N THR A 509 -7.38 4.09 18.53
CA THR A 509 -6.63 4.86 17.54
C THR A 509 -6.01 6.08 18.18
N ILE A 510 -4.71 6.23 18.06
CA ILE A 510 -3.98 7.41 18.53
C ILE A 510 -3.23 7.98 17.34
N VAL A 511 -3.49 9.24 17.03
CA VAL A 511 -2.86 9.95 15.93
C VAL A 511 -2.06 11.11 16.50
N TYR A 512 -0.76 11.09 16.31
CA TYR A 512 0.15 12.21 16.49
C TYR A 512 0.36 12.87 15.14
N GLY A 513 -0.52 13.79 14.82
CA GLY A 513 -0.55 14.49 13.53
C GLY A 513 0.52 15.57 13.40
N PRO A 514 0.40 16.42 12.38
CA PRO A 514 1.38 17.44 12.05
C PRO A 514 1.50 18.51 13.13
N THR A 515 2.66 19.13 13.16
CA THR A 515 2.91 20.34 13.96
C THR A 515 2.77 21.62 13.15
N SER A 516 2.63 21.50 11.83
CA SER A 516 2.35 22.60 10.90
C SER A 516 0.85 22.92 10.89
N ASP A 517 0.48 24.15 10.52
CA ASP A 517 -0.93 24.55 10.40
C ASP A 517 -1.50 24.27 8.98
N GLY A 518 -0.73 23.61 8.09
CA GLY A 518 -1.11 23.31 6.72
C GLY A 518 -1.80 21.96 6.56
N ASP A 519 -1.60 21.06 7.52
CA ASP A 519 -2.05 19.70 7.53
C ASP A 519 -2.80 19.40 8.84
N SER A 520 -3.46 18.24 8.96
CA SER A 520 -4.35 17.88 10.08
C SER A 520 -4.08 16.48 10.62
N ALA A 521 -4.48 16.23 11.88
CA ALA A 521 -4.46 14.88 12.41
C ALA A 521 -5.57 14.00 11.81
N LEU A 522 -6.65 14.61 11.32
CA LEU A 522 -7.72 13.98 10.52
C LEU A 522 -8.02 14.93 9.37
N ASP A 523 -7.97 14.42 8.13
CA ASP A 523 -8.44 15.09 6.92
C ASP A 523 -9.38 14.17 6.14
N TYR A 524 -10.51 14.70 5.64
CA TYR A 524 -11.46 13.92 4.86
C TYR A 524 -12.37 14.83 4.03
N ASP A 525 -12.63 14.43 2.80
CA ASP A 525 -13.48 15.18 1.86
C ASP A 525 -14.98 14.89 2.01
N GLY A 526 -15.33 13.77 2.66
CA GLY A 526 -16.72 13.31 2.79
C GLY A 526 -17.26 13.36 4.21
N SER A 527 -17.64 12.22 4.77
CA SER A 527 -18.22 12.09 6.12
C SER A 527 -17.28 11.39 7.07
N ALA A 528 -17.11 11.92 8.28
CA ALA A 528 -16.42 11.25 9.39
C ALA A 528 -17.40 10.84 10.49
N ILE A 529 -17.52 9.54 10.75
CA ILE A 529 -18.49 8.99 11.69
C ILE A 529 -17.78 8.15 12.75
N VAL A 530 -18.10 8.38 14.02
CA VAL A 530 -17.68 7.49 15.12
C VAL A 530 -18.89 6.91 15.85
N THR A 531 -18.90 5.58 15.96
CA THR A 531 -19.96 4.85 16.66
C THR A 531 -19.46 3.98 17.82
N GLY A 532 -18.14 3.85 17.97
CA GLY A 532 -17.47 3.09 19.02
C GLY A 532 -15.98 3.24 18.97
N GLY A 533 -15.28 2.64 19.94
CA GLY A 533 -13.83 2.69 20.07
C GLY A 533 -13.31 3.93 20.79
N THR A 534 -12.00 3.99 20.99
CA THR A 534 -11.28 5.13 21.53
C THR A 534 -10.44 5.75 20.41
N LEU A 535 -10.61 7.06 20.18
CA LEU A 535 -9.77 7.78 19.23
C LEU A 535 -9.28 9.07 19.87
N ALA A 536 -8.00 9.35 19.70
CA ALA A 536 -7.40 10.63 20.02
C ALA A 536 -6.57 11.10 18.82
N ALA A 537 -7.02 12.14 18.14
CA ALA A 537 -6.29 12.82 17.08
C ALA A 537 -5.75 14.13 17.64
N ILE A 538 -4.43 14.27 17.64
CA ILE A 538 -3.68 15.27 18.38
C ILE A 538 -2.69 15.93 17.42
N GLY A 539 -2.82 17.25 17.20
CA GLY A 539 -1.99 17.91 16.20
C GLY A 539 -2.03 19.44 16.27
N SER A 540 -1.80 20.06 15.13
CA SER A 540 -1.90 21.52 14.96
C SER A 540 -3.35 21.99 15.15
N ALA A 541 -3.56 23.30 15.29
CA ALA A 541 -4.91 23.89 15.32
C ALA A 541 -5.35 24.47 13.97
N GLY A 542 -4.47 24.42 12.96
CA GLY A 542 -4.70 25.08 11.67
C GLY A 542 -5.84 24.48 10.86
N MET A 543 -5.75 23.20 10.57
CA MET A 543 -6.70 22.45 9.74
C MET A 543 -7.54 21.42 10.53
N THR A 544 -7.61 21.56 11.88
CA THR A 544 -8.32 20.60 12.73
C THR A 544 -9.73 20.31 12.24
N GLU A 545 -10.00 19.08 11.93
CA GLU A 545 -11.30 18.51 11.62
C GLU A 545 -11.84 17.65 12.77
N SER A 546 -13.14 17.43 12.81
CA SER A 546 -13.83 16.66 13.84
C SER A 546 -14.77 15.66 13.17
N PHE A 547 -15.46 14.85 13.95
CA PHE A 547 -16.50 13.95 13.43
C PHE A 547 -17.81 14.66 13.16
N ASP A 548 -18.68 14.05 12.37
CA ASP A 548 -20.02 14.56 12.03
C ASP A 548 -21.05 14.31 13.13
N GLU A 549 -22.12 15.12 13.11
CA GLU A 549 -23.29 14.95 14.00
C GLU A 549 -24.04 13.62 13.78
N ALA A 550 -23.75 12.91 12.68
CA ALA A 550 -24.25 11.55 12.43
C ALA A 550 -23.60 10.50 13.32
N SER A 551 -22.52 10.84 14.04
CA SER A 551 -21.88 9.99 15.05
C SER A 551 -22.85 9.64 16.17
N THR A 552 -22.64 8.48 16.79
CA THR A 552 -23.46 8.05 17.94
C THR A 552 -22.70 8.04 19.25
N GLN A 553 -21.38 8.23 19.20
CA GLN A 553 -20.50 8.37 20.36
C GLN A 553 -20.08 9.83 20.50
N PRO A 554 -20.15 10.44 21.71
CA PRO A 554 -19.76 11.84 21.90
C PRO A 554 -18.30 12.08 21.61
N VAL A 555 -18.00 13.26 21.02
CA VAL A 555 -16.66 13.71 20.66
C VAL A 555 -16.38 15.07 21.29
N ILE A 556 -15.19 15.24 21.83
CA ILE A 556 -14.64 16.52 22.24
C ILE A 556 -13.63 16.98 21.19
N THR A 557 -13.85 18.16 20.62
CA THR A 557 -12.83 18.90 19.87
C THR A 557 -12.32 20.04 20.75
N TYR A 558 -11.07 19.95 21.17
CA TYR A 558 -10.46 20.91 22.10
C TYR A 558 -9.34 21.68 21.44
N TYR A 559 -9.38 23.00 21.56
CA TYR A 559 -8.29 23.88 21.14
C TYR A 559 -7.53 24.40 22.35
N CYS A 560 -6.24 24.06 22.43
CA CYS A 560 -5.38 24.54 23.52
C CYS A 560 -5.24 26.06 23.51
N THR A 561 -5.14 26.65 24.71
CA THR A 561 -4.91 28.11 24.88
C THR A 561 -3.60 28.56 24.24
N GLU A 562 -2.59 27.69 24.28
CA GLU A 562 -1.30 27.84 23.60
C GLU A 562 -0.79 26.47 23.15
N THR A 563 0.11 26.41 22.16
CA THR A 563 0.73 25.17 21.72
C THR A 563 1.44 24.50 22.90
N GLN A 564 1.06 23.28 23.21
CA GLN A 564 1.69 22.45 24.21
C GLN A 564 2.96 21.80 23.66
N SER A 565 3.96 21.63 24.52
CA SER A 565 5.21 20.97 24.12
C SER A 565 5.02 19.46 24.00
N ALA A 566 5.85 18.81 23.20
CA ALA A 566 6.02 17.36 23.25
C ALA A 566 6.20 16.87 24.69
N ASP A 567 5.86 15.61 24.94
CA ASP A 567 5.89 14.96 26.26
C ASP A 567 4.93 15.56 27.31
N THR A 568 3.99 16.40 26.85
CA THR A 568 2.98 16.98 27.73
C THR A 568 1.73 16.09 27.75
N THR A 569 1.46 15.47 28.90
CA THR A 569 0.37 14.50 29.05
C THR A 569 -1.00 15.15 28.92
N ILE A 570 -1.88 14.46 28.18
CA ILE A 570 -3.31 14.74 28.05
C ILE A 570 -4.05 13.71 28.92
N THR A 571 -5.00 14.18 29.74
CA THR A 571 -5.85 13.29 30.57
C THR A 571 -7.29 13.77 30.52
N LEU A 572 -8.23 12.88 30.21
CA LEU A 572 -9.66 13.09 30.37
C LEU A 572 -10.13 12.35 31.63
N THR A 573 -10.76 13.07 32.58
CA THR A 573 -11.31 12.49 33.80
C THR A 573 -12.81 12.73 33.88
N ASP A 574 -13.54 11.79 34.50
CA ASP A 574 -14.95 11.94 34.80
C ASP A 574 -15.18 12.81 36.04
N SER A 575 -16.44 13.04 36.41
CA SER A 575 -16.84 13.82 37.58
C SER A 575 -16.40 13.21 38.93
N ASP A 576 -16.09 11.91 38.94
CA ASP A 576 -15.60 11.21 40.14
C ASP A 576 -14.06 11.27 40.25
N GLY A 577 -13.40 11.87 39.24
CA GLY A 577 -11.95 12.00 39.15
C GLY A 577 -11.24 10.75 38.61
N SER A 578 -12.00 9.81 37.99
CA SER A 578 -11.43 8.63 37.34
C SER A 578 -10.92 9.02 35.97
N ALA A 579 -9.69 8.64 35.62
CA ALA A 579 -9.17 8.86 34.28
C ALA A 579 -9.83 7.89 33.29
N LEU A 580 -10.45 8.44 32.27
CA LEU A 580 -11.05 7.69 31.16
C LEU A 580 -10.04 7.49 30.02
N PHE A 581 -9.21 8.50 29.80
CA PHE A 581 -8.18 8.48 28.77
C PHE A 581 -6.92 9.19 29.27
N THR A 582 -5.75 8.66 28.92
CA THR A 582 -4.47 9.32 29.18
C THR A 582 -3.47 8.97 28.08
N VAL A 583 -2.83 10.00 27.52
CA VAL A 583 -1.79 9.83 26.50
C VAL A 583 -0.72 10.91 26.70
N THR A 584 0.49 10.60 26.30
CA THR A 584 1.60 11.56 26.30
C THR A 584 2.14 11.69 24.88
N PRO A 585 1.72 12.73 24.13
CA PRO A 585 2.16 12.93 22.75
C PRO A 585 3.66 13.21 22.66
N GLU A 586 4.31 12.57 21.71
CA GLU A 586 5.73 12.80 21.42
C GLU A 586 5.99 14.04 20.55
N LYS A 587 4.94 14.61 19.97
CA LYS A 587 4.97 15.85 19.19
C LYS A 587 4.31 17.01 19.96
N ALA A 588 4.66 18.23 19.60
CA ALA A 588 3.96 19.43 20.08
C ALA A 588 2.55 19.48 19.48
N TYR A 589 1.56 19.98 20.23
CA TYR A 589 0.18 20.01 19.78
C TYR A 589 -0.58 21.27 20.24
N ALA A 590 -1.63 21.60 19.51
CA ALA A 590 -2.50 22.73 19.80
C ALA A 590 -3.99 22.39 19.68
N SER A 591 -4.33 21.19 19.18
CA SER A 591 -5.69 20.67 19.11
C SER A 591 -5.76 19.20 19.51
N ILE A 592 -6.93 18.78 19.98
CA ILE A 592 -7.23 17.41 20.41
C ILE A 592 -8.65 17.10 19.97
N VAL A 593 -8.83 16.06 19.15
CA VAL A 593 -10.13 15.44 18.89
C VAL A 593 -10.17 14.13 19.63
N LEU A 594 -11.05 14.00 20.62
CA LEU A 594 -11.06 12.85 21.55
C LEU A 594 -12.44 12.27 21.68
N THR A 595 -12.52 10.96 21.59
CA THR A 595 -13.72 10.17 21.89
C THR A 595 -13.34 8.86 22.57
N CYS A 596 -14.19 8.40 23.52
CA CYS A 596 -14.08 7.06 24.10
C CYS A 596 -15.48 6.54 24.53
N PRO A 597 -15.66 5.22 24.65
CA PRO A 597 -16.97 4.61 24.94
C PRO A 597 -17.59 5.01 26.27
N GLU A 598 -16.78 5.50 27.21
CA GLU A 598 -17.24 5.94 28.55
C GLU A 598 -17.87 7.33 28.52
N MET A 599 -17.66 8.12 27.46
CA MET A 599 -18.22 9.47 27.32
C MET A 599 -19.74 9.40 27.10
N LYS A 600 -20.47 10.31 27.73
CA LYS A 600 -21.94 10.38 27.70
C LYS A 600 -22.42 11.80 27.57
N LEU A 601 -23.52 11.99 26.85
CA LEU A 601 -24.21 13.28 26.81
C LEU A 601 -24.72 13.68 28.20
N ASP A 602 -24.82 14.97 28.44
CA ASP A 602 -25.23 15.61 29.70
C ASP A 602 -24.28 15.33 30.90
N ALA A 603 -23.09 14.75 30.61
CA ALA A 603 -22.05 14.55 31.62
C ALA A 603 -20.93 15.60 31.49
N THR A 604 -20.28 15.90 32.61
CA THR A 604 -19.15 16.84 32.67
C THR A 604 -17.85 16.08 32.89
N TYR A 605 -16.86 16.42 32.12
CA TYR A 605 -15.50 15.86 32.13
C TYR A 605 -14.49 16.96 32.36
N THR A 606 -13.34 16.61 32.94
CA THR A 606 -12.19 17.53 33.01
C THR A 606 -11.13 17.06 32.05
N LEU A 607 -10.79 17.92 31.10
CA LEU A 607 -9.67 17.72 30.17
C LEU A 607 -8.48 18.51 30.68
N ALA A 608 -7.40 17.83 31.03
CA ALA A 608 -6.12 18.41 31.39
C ALA A 608 -5.13 18.17 30.22
N ALA A 609 -4.54 19.25 29.72
CA ALA A 609 -3.56 19.24 28.61
C ALA A 609 -2.50 20.30 28.87
N GLY A 610 -1.39 19.91 29.48
CA GLY A 610 -0.32 20.84 29.87
C GLY A 610 -0.76 21.90 30.87
N THR A 611 -0.78 23.16 30.42
CA THR A 611 -1.24 24.29 31.25
C THR A 611 -2.75 24.44 31.30
N ASP A 612 -3.44 23.80 30.36
CA ASP A 612 -4.90 23.86 30.26
C ASP A 612 -5.55 22.80 31.16
N ASN A 613 -6.62 23.19 31.81
CA ASN A 613 -7.43 22.33 32.66
C ASN A 613 -8.87 22.86 32.64
N GLU A 614 -9.72 22.25 31.84
CA GLU A 614 -11.05 22.74 31.54
C GLU A 614 -12.14 21.71 31.84
N GLU A 615 -13.24 22.16 32.47
CA GLU A 615 -14.45 21.38 32.67
C GLU A 615 -15.34 21.51 31.42
N ILE A 616 -15.61 20.40 30.76
CA ILE A 616 -16.40 20.32 29.52
C ILE A 616 -17.65 19.51 29.76
N THR A 617 -18.82 20.11 29.55
CA THR A 617 -20.09 19.41 29.59
C THR A 617 -20.54 19.06 28.17
N LEU A 618 -20.77 17.78 27.89
CA LEU A 618 -21.16 17.30 26.56
C LEU A 618 -22.68 17.52 26.36
N THR A 619 -23.05 18.64 25.73
CA THR A 619 -24.45 18.96 25.43
C THR A 619 -24.93 18.39 24.10
N ASP A 620 -23.99 18.13 23.20
CA ASP A 620 -24.21 17.65 21.84
C ASP A 620 -23.24 16.50 21.53
N ILE A 621 -23.51 15.74 20.46
CA ILE A 621 -22.62 14.64 20.02
C ILE A 621 -21.22 15.20 19.75
N ILE A 622 -21.12 16.34 19.09
CA ILE A 622 -19.85 17.02 18.84
C ILE A 622 -19.78 18.26 19.73
N THR A 623 -18.89 18.24 20.70
CA THR A 623 -18.70 19.34 21.63
C THR A 623 -17.36 20.01 21.41
N THR A 624 -17.35 21.27 21.00
CA THR A 624 -16.10 22.06 20.82
C THR A 624 -15.84 22.89 22.07
N ALA A 625 -14.62 22.86 22.57
CA ALA A 625 -14.15 23.63 23.73
C ALA A 625 -12.77 24.25 23.46
N GLY A 626 -12.37 25.20 24.34
CA GLY A 626 -11.18 26.00 24.11
C GLY A 626 -11.40 27.11 23.08
N THR A 627 -10.34 27.74 22.62
CA THR A 627 -10.40 28.84 21.65
C THR A 627 -9.36 28.62 20.56
N ARG A 628 -9.82 28.38 19.35
CA ARG A 628 -8.93 28.27 18.19
C ARG A 628 -8.16 29.59 18.00
N SER A 629 -6.85 29.54 18.23
CA SER A 629 -5.98 30.67 17.96
C SER A 629 -5.70 30.78 16.47
N VAL A 630 -6.56 31.47 15.72
CA VAL A 630 -6.26 31.81 14.33
C VAL A 630 -5.14 32.86 14.37
N LYS A 631 -3.93 32.52 13.99
CA LYS A 631 -2.93 33.52 13.61
C LYS A 631 -3.49 34.27 12.41
N THR A 632 -4.18 35.37 12.63
CA THR A 632 -4.44 36.32 11.55
C THR A 632 -3.08 36.69 10.98
N MET A 633 -2.82 36.34 9.72
CA MET A 633 -1.71 36.96 9.00
C MET A 633 -1.93 38.45 9.13
N SER A 634 -1.14 39.09 9.98
CA SER A 634 -1.11 40.55 10.04
C SER A 634 -0.66 41.00 8.66
N ASP A 635 -1.55 41.68 7.94
CA ASP A 635 -1.19 42.41 6.74
C ASP A 635 0.18 43.09 6.99
N PRO A 636 1.19 42.85 6.13
CA PRO A 636 2.41 43.57 6.25
C PRO A 636 2.02 45.05 6.08
N GLU A 637 2.19 45.82 7.17
CA GLU A 637 1.98 47.28 7.14
C GLU A 637 2.54 47.85 5.85
N GLY A 638 1.70 48.56 5.11
CA GLY A 638 1.99 49.08 3.78
C GLY A 638 3.30 49.85 3.73
N GLY A 639 4.39 49.12 3.53
CA GLY A 639 5.68 49.67 3.19
C GLY A 639 5.60 50.26 1.79
N LYS A 640 5.46 51.59 1.72
CA LYS A 640 5.64 52.34 0.46
C LYS A 640 6.92 51.84 -0.20
N MET A 641 6.75 51.22 -1.37
CA MET A 641 7.89 50.95 -2.26
C MET A 641 8.65 52.24 -2.52
N PRO A 642 9.95 52.32 -2.28
CA PRO A 642 10.74 53.47 -2.72
C PRO A 642 10.85 53.39 -4.25
N ASN A 643 10.44 54.47 -4.87
CA ASN A 643 10.55 54.73 -6.30
C ASN A 643 12.06 54.78 -6.63
N ASN A 644 12.63 53.74 -7.20
CA ASN A 644 14.04 53.67 -7.57
C ASN A 644 14.18 53.97 -9.08
N SER A 645 14.22 55.26 -9.37
CA SER A 645 14.87 55.75 -10.60
C SER A 645 16.30 56.13 -10.25
N ASP A 646 17.24 55.57 -11.00
CA ASP A 646 18.67 55.90 -11.06
C ASP A 646 19.59 55.28 -9.96
N ASN A 647 20.18 54.10 -10.28
CA ASN A 647 21.63 53.98 -10.19
C ASN A 647 22.17 52.76 -10.98
N LYS A 648 22.95 53.05 -12.06
CA LYS A 648 23.84 52.09 -12.71
C LYS A 648 25.08 51.94 -11.83
N GLY A 649 25.17 50.81 -11.09
CA GLY A 649 26.36 50.44 -10.34
C GLY A 649 26.92 49.11 -10.84
N THR A 650 28.17 49.12 -11.18
CA THR A 650 29.04 48.03 -11.66
C THR A 650 29.07 46.82 -10.67
N PRO A 651 29.11 45.57 -11.16
CA PRO A 651 29.20 44.39 -10.29
C PRO A 651 30.59 44.21 -9.67
N PRO A 652 30.73 43.73 -8.44
CA PRO A 652 32.01 43.46 -7.82
C PRO A 652 32.67 42.19 -8.32
N SER A 653 34.00 42.26 -8.46
CA SER A 653 34.91 41.24 -8.90
C SER A 653 35.06 40.08 -7.89
N LYS A 654 35.20 38.89 -8.42
CA LYS A 654 35.44 37.59 -7.75
C LYS A 654 36.79 37.60 -7.00
N PRO A 655 36.90 37.05 -5.76
CA PRO A 655 38.19 36.86 -5.11
C PRO A 655 38.95 35.68 -5.69
N SER A 656 40.25 35.88 -5.85
CA SER A 656 41.23 34.89 -6.35
C SER A 656 41.61 33.88 -5.27
N ASP A 657 41.77 32.61 -5.68
CA ASP A 657 42.43 31.56 -4.94
C ASP A 657 43.83 31.92 -4.50
N THR A 658 44.18 31.66 -3.24
CA THR A 658 45.56 31.37 -2.83
C THR A 658 45.57 30.16 -1.89
N ALA A 659 46.39 29.19 -2.29
CA ALA A 659 46.74 27.96 -1.60
C ALA A 659 47.47 28.21 -0.26
N GLU A 660 47.16 27.38 0.72
CA GLU A 660 48.10 26.59 1.56
C GLU A 660 47.31 25.44 2.21
#